data_85280a5c951051f83e8ba6cfa0a8d704
#
_entry.id   85280a5c951051f83e8ba6cfa0a8d704
#
_cell.length_a   1.000
_cell.length_b   1.000
_cell.length_c   1.000
_cell.angle_alpha   90.00
_cell.angle_beta   90.00
_cell.angle_gamma   90.00
#
_symmetry.space_group_name_H-M   'P 1'
#
loop_
_entity.id
_entity.type
_entity.pdbx_description
1 polymer ?
#
loop_
_entity_poly.entity_id
_entity_poly.type
_entity_poly.pdbx_seq_one_letter_code
_entity_poly.pdbx_strand_id
1 'polypeptide(L)'
;MPVTGFDIALRRPLAGGRAFGAAGPYEELKGRLRFAVDPAHPANRAITDVELAPRNARGRVEFAADVSILLPVDLHRCRGRILLDVVNRGNAVAVPNLNHATRPVFGPGSDPNPPIDPGDGWLMGRGFVIVSCGWQCDVPEIPGLLRLRAPEARGRDGSPLRGRVYTQLQAAEAVPHFFLSDRGHIPYPAADLDEPDAVLLARDLPDAEPEAIPRSRWRFARLEDGRVVADPRYVWLQGGFAKGRLFQIAYTAVGAPILGFGMVALRDSVAWLKHSASAEGNPAPGVLRWAYAYGRSQTGRLLRTMIHLDLNRDEAGRRALDGVIVNVAGGMRGEFNDRFGQNSKDRPHMMRHLEPFQIEPRERLKVMLTNTSAEYHRGDGSLIHTDPDGARDVAHGPDVRVYHFAGTEHGLGNWPPTDRVASPADPAGWIERSQNIRGVVNYGRLLRACLVNLDRWAAEGVEPPPSRHPRVEDGSAVPPEALAKMFDRIPGSRYPRHHALPQRQDFSNLPPEPGRAYGSLVSAVDEDGNELAGIALPEVAVPLATHTGWNLRHPDIGGTEQLLLFAGSMIPFPRTWREREAAGDPRLSIEERYRSREEYLARVRQAAVALAQEGYLLEEDVELSVTFAARLWDHLTDPSSTR
;
A
#
# COMPACT_ATOMS: atom_id res chain seq x y z
N MET A 1 -27.30 11.88 11.76
CA MET A 1 -25.96 11.47 11.29
C MET A 1 -26.07 10.44 10.19
N PRO A 2 -25.06 10.33 9.29
CA PRO A 2 -25.09 9.33 8.21
C PRO A 2 -25.08 7.88 8.69
N VAL A 3 -24.40 7.55 9.80
CA VAL A 3 -24.48 6.21 10.40
C VAL A 3 -25.83 6.00 11.05
N THR A 4 -26.54 4.97 10.60
CA THR A 4 -27.91 4.64 11.03
C THR A 4 -28.00 3.41 11.93
N GLY A 5 -26.90 2.66 12.08
CA GLY A 5 -26.82 1.51 12.99
C GLY A 5 -25.52 0.74 12.87
N PHE A 6 -25.23 -0.01 13.93
CA PHE A 6 -24.10 -0.95 14.01
C PHE A 6 -24.63 -2.33 14.37
N ASP A 7 -24.61 -3.24 13.40
CA ASP A 7 -25.01 -4.64 13.58
C ASP A 7 -23.79 -5.44 14.02
N ILE A 8 -23.65 -5.66 15.33
CA ILE A 8 -22.52 -6.40 15.93
C ILE A 8 -22.75 -7.90 15.74
N ALA A 9 -21.87 -8.56 14.98
CA ALA A 9 -21.89 -10.00 14.75
C ALA A 9 -20.96 -10.77 15.69
N LEU A 10 -19.89 -10.12 16.19
CA LEU A 10 -18.92 -10.71 17.11
C LEU A 10 -18.52 -9.69 18.17
N ARG A 11 -18.48 -10.16 19.43
CA ARG A 11 -17.86 -9.47 20.56
C ARG A 11 -17.05 -10.46 21.36
N ARG A 12 -15.76 -10.20 21.53
CA ARG A 12 -14.87 -11.10 22.28
C ARG A 12 -13.70 -10.35 22.91
N PRO A 13 -13.12 -10.90 24.00
CA PRO A 13 -11.87 -10.40 24.55
C PRO A 13 -10.73 -10.53 23.54
N LEU A 14 -9.88 -9.51 23.42
CA LEU A 14 -8.64 -9.58 22.64
C LEU A 14 -7.59 -10.33 23.44
N ALA A 15 -6.83 -11.23 22.78
CA ALA A 15 -5.75 -12.02 23.39
C ALA A 15 -6.15 -12.70 24.72
N GLY A 16 -7.35 -13.29 24.77
CA GLY A 16 -7.85 -13.97 25.97
C GLY A 16 -8.07 -13.05 27.17
N GLY A 17 -8.19 -11.74 26.98
CA GLY A 17 -8.38 -10.77 28.06
C GLY A 17 -7.08 -10.27 28.71
N ARG A 18 -5.92 -10.53 28.08
CA ARG A 18 -4.62 -9.99 28.52
C ARG A 18 -4.68 -8.46 28.66
N ALA A 19 -4.12 -7.92 29.72
CA ALA A 19 -3.97 -6.48 29.91
C ALA A 19 -2.79 -5.94 29.07
N PHE A 20 -2.97 -4.73 28.51
CA PHE A 20 -1.97 -4.00 27.75
C PHE A 20 -1.54 -2.74 28.52
N GLY A 21 -0.57 -2.90 29.41
CA GLY A 21 -0.08 -1.81 30.27
C GLY A 21 -1.21 -1.09 31.02
N ALA A 22 -1.14 0.21 31.08
CA ALA A 22 -2.12 1.06 31.77
C ALA A 22 -3.51 1.07 31.11
N ALA A 23 -3.60 0.76 29.81
CA ALA A 23 -4.87 0.69 29.08
C ALA A 23 -5.74 -0.52 29.47
N GLY A 24 -5.15 -1.54 30.12
CA GLY A 24 -5.89 -2.72 30.56
C GLY A 24 -6.26 -3.67 29.42
N PRO A 25 -7.23 -4.58 29.65
CA PRO A 25 -7.69 -5.51 28.63
C PRO A 25 -8.51 -4.81 27.53
N TYR A 26 -8.47 -5.40 26.33
CA TYR A 26 -9.21 -4.95 25.15
C TYR A 26 -10.25 -5.99 24.72
N GLU A 27 -11.26 -5.52 24.02
CA GLU A 27 -12.20 -6.35 23.29
C GLU A 27 -12.25 -6.02 21.80
N GLU A 28 -12.66 -6.98 21.00
CA GLU A 28 -13.00 -6.83 19.59
C GLU A 28 -14.51 -6.79 19.41
N LEU A 29 -14.99 -5.76 18.72
CA LEU A 29 -16.34 -5.68 18.16
C LEU A 29 -16.23 -5.79 16.65
N LYS A 30 -16.82 -6.80 16.03
CA LYS A 30 -16.85 -6.97 14.56
C LYS A 30 -18.29 -7.03 14.07
N GLY A 31 -18.56 -6.35 12.96
CA GLY A 31 -19.91 -6.31 12.42
C GLY A 31 -20.03 -5.40 11.21
N ARG A 32 -21.19 -4.79 11.06
CA ARG A 32 -21.51 -3.95 9.91
C ARG A 32 -22.10 -2.60 10.34
N LEU A 33 -21.49 -1.53 9.86
CA LEU A 33 -22.08 -0.19 9.93
C LEU A 33 -23.02 0.02 8.74
N ARG A 34 -24.19 0.58 9.02
CA ARG A 34 -25.18 1.01 8.02
C ARG A 34 -25.17 2.52 7.91
N PHE A 35 -25.24 3.01 6.68
CA PHE A 35 -25.19 4.43 6.36
C PHE A 35 -26.39 4.83 5.54
N ALA A 36 -26.84 6.08 5.73
CA ALA A 36 -27.82 6.73 4.87
C ALA A 36 -27.43 8.19 4.71
N VAL A 37 -26.95 8.57 3.52
CA VAL A 37 -26.42 9.91 3.22
C VAL A 37 -27.37 10.71 2.33
N ASP A 38 -27.34 12.03 2.47
CA ASP A 38 -28.04 12.93 1.58
C ASP A 38 -27.20 13.18 0.31
N PRO A 39 -27.64 12.72 -0.88
CA PRO A 39 -26.87 12.91 -2.10
C PRO A 39 -26.76 14.38 -2.55
N ALA A 40 -27.65 15.26 -2.07
CA ALA A 40 -27.62 16.69 -2.39
C ALA A 40 -26.76 17.50 -1.42
N HIS A 41 -26.34 16.91 -0.29
CA HIS A 41 -25.56 17.61 0.73
C HIS A 41 -24.16 18.00 0.22
N PRO A 42 -23.67 19.24 0.50
CA PRO A 42 -22.35 19.69 0.05
C PRO A 42 -21.20 18.75 0.40
N ALA A 43 -21.22 18.11 1.59
CA ALA A 43 -20.21 17.14 2.04
C ALA A 43 -20.13 15.87 1.18
N ASN A 44 -21.13 15.58 0.35
CA ASN A 44 -21.20 14.40 -0.50
C ASN A 44 -21.14 14.74 -2.00
N ARG A 45 -21.12 16.02 -2.36
CA ARG A 45 -21.17 16.49 -3.76
C ARG A 45 -19.98 16.03 -4.59
N ALA A 46 -18.82 15.81 -3.96
CA ALA A 46 -17.61 15.34 -4.65
C ALA A 46 -17.69 13.86 -5.05
N ILE A 47 -18.68 13.09 -4.57
CA ILE A 47 -18.83 11.67 -4.90
C ILE A 47 -19.41 11.52 -6.30
N THR A 48 -18.64 10.92 -7.19
CA THR A 48 -19.04 10.66 -8.57
C THR A 48 -20.30 9.78 -8.60
N ASP A 49 -21.30 10.18 -9.40
CA ASP A 49 -22.57 9.46 -9.62
C ASP A 49 -23.46 9.32 -8.36
N VAL A 50 -23.23 10.08 -7.30
CA VAL A 50 -24.06 10.01 -6.09
C VAL A 50 -25.54 10.31 -6.39
N GLU A 51 -25.80 11.17 -7.37
CA GLU A 51 -27.17 11.52 -7.84
C GLU A 51 -27.86 10.40 -8.62
N LEU A 52 -27.09 9.44 -9.16
CA LEU A 52 -27.57 8.28 -9.90
C LEU A 52 -27.81 7.06 -9.00
N ALA A 53 -27.55 7.19 -7.71
CA ALA A 53 -27.78 6.13 -6.73
C ALA A 53 -29.26 5.94 -6.45
N PRO A 54 -29.72 4.70 -6.21
CA PRO A 54 -31.05 4.43 -5.67
C PRO A 54 -31.27 5.14 -4.33
N ARG A 55 -32.44 5.70 -4.11
CA ARG A 55 -32.81 6.42 -2.89
C ARG A 55 -33.91 5.68 -2.11
N ASN A 56 -33.80 5.71 -0.79
CA ASN A 56 -34.85 5.22 0.08
C ASN A 56 -36.04 6.19 0.12
N ALA A 57 -37.11 5.83 0.86
CA ALA A 57 -38.32 6.64 1.00
C ALA A 57 -38.08 8.05 1.60
N ARG A 58 -36.93 8.29 2.22
CA ARG A 58 -36.53 9.59 2.75
C ARG A 58 -35.59 10.37 1.80
N GLY A 59 -35.41 9.91 0.57
CA GLY A 59 -34.54 10.51 -0.42
C GLY A 59 -33.05 10.29 -0.19
N ARG A 60 -32.66 9.47 0.77
CA ARG A 60 -31.26 9.20 1.11
C ARG A 60 -30.72 7.97 0.40
N VAL A 61 -29.41 7.95 0.14
CA VAL A 61 -28.70 6.80 -0.43
C VAL A 61 -28.18 5.93 0.70
N GLU A 62 -28.51 4.63 0.65
CA GLU A 62 -28.12 3.65 1.66
C GLU A 62 -26.96 2.79 1.16
N PHE A 63 -26.02 2.52 2.07
CA PHE A 63 -24.90 1.61 1.86
C PHE A 63 -24.43 1.04 3.20
N ALA A 64 -23.48 0.09 3.16
CA ALA A 64 -22.96 -0.53 4.38
C ALA A 64 -21.48 -0.88 4.24
N ALA A 65 -20.76 -0.91 5.37
CA ALA A 65 -19.38 -1.32 5.45
C ALA A 65 -19.15 -2.32 6.59
N ASP A 66 -18.35 -3.35 6.35
CA ASP A 66 -17.88 -4.23 7.41
C ASP A 66 -16.86 -3.48 8.26
N VAL A 67 -16.87 -3.70 9.57
CA VAL A 67 -15.99 -3.00 10.52
C VAL A 67 -15.52 -3.93 11.62
N SER A 68 -14.27 -3.74 12.07
CA SER A 68 -13.72 -4.31 13.30
C SER A 68 -13.18 -3.18 14.16
N ILE A 69 -13.58 -3.15 15.43
CA ILE A 69 -13.17 -2.12 16.41
C ILE A 69 -12.50 -2.82 17.57
N LEU A 70 -11.24 -2.44 17.86
CA LEU A 70 -10.53 -2.84 19.07
C LEU A 70 -10.53 -1.67 20.04
N LEU A 71 -11.05 -1.88 21.25
CA LEU A 71 -11.17 -0.83 22.26
C LEU A 71 -10.92 -1.36 23.67
N PRO A 72 -10.42 -0.53 24.60
CA PRO A 72 -10.31 -0.91 26.00
C PRO A 72 -11.67 -1.30 26.58
N VAL A 73 -11.71 -2.36 27.37
CA VAL A 73 -12.93 -2.78 28.10
C VAL A 73 -13.37 -1.69 29.08
N ASP A 74 -12.41 -1.04 29.74
CA ASP A 74 -12.63 0.14 30.56
C ASP A 74 -12.33 1.42 29.71
N LEU A 75 -13.37 2.06 29.20
CA LEU A 75 -13.25 3.26 28.37
C LEU A 75 -12.61 4.46 29.08
N HIS A 76 -12.59 4.51 30.42
CA HIS A 76 -11.88 5.56 31.16
C HIS A 76 -10.35 5.46 30.99
N ARG A 77 -9.85 4.31 30.57
CA ARG A 77 -8.43 4.07 30.24
C ARG A 77 -8.08 4.39 28.79
N CYS A 78 -9.07 4.71 27.96
CA CYS A 78 -8.86 5.20 26.60
C CYS A 78 -8.23 6.60 26.66
N ARG A 79 -7.16 6.82 25.88
CA ARG A 79 -6.52 8.15 25.80
C ARG A 79 -7.24 9.13 24.86
N GLY A 80 -8.45 8.79 24.42
CA GLY A 80 -9.25 9.62 23.54
C GLY A 80 -8.75 9.66 22.08
N ARG A 81 -7.98 8.65 21.66
CA ARG A 81 -7.39 8.55 20.31
C ARG A 81 -8.01 7.41 19.52
N ILE A 82 -8.38 7.72 18.28
CA ILE A 82 -8.75 6.73 17.26
C ILE A 82 -7.57 6.56 16.31
N LEU A 83 -7.24 5.31 15.96
CA LEU A 83 -6.47 4.97 14.78
C LEU A 83 -7.40 4.29 13.77
N LEU A 84 -7.77 5.03 12.72
CA LEU A 84 -8.48 4.47 11.58
C LEU A 84 -7.47 3.68 10.73
N ASP A 85 -7.58 2.36 10.76
CA ASP A 85 -6.89 1.43 9.88
C ASP A 85 -7.67 1.34 8.56
N VAL A 86 -7.15 2.00 7.53
CA VAL A 86 -7.75 1.92 6.20
C VAL A 86 -7.35 0.59 5.59
N VAL A 87 -8.24 -0.41 5.71
CA VAL A 87 -7.95 -1.80 5.35
C VAL A 87 -7.49 -1.94 3.90
N ASN A 88 -6.38 -2.65 3.69
CA ASN A 88 -5.82 -2.86 2.35
C ASN A 88 -6.40 -4.14 1.74
N ARG A 89 -7.18 -4.01 0.67
CA ARG A 89 -7.87 -5.14 0.01
C ARG A 89 -8.64 -6.02 1.00
N GLY A 90 -9.36 -5.37 1.92
CA GLY A 90 -10.16 -6.04 2.95
C GLY A 90 -9.39 -6.52 4.18
N ASN A 91 -8.05 -6.39 4.21
CA ASN A 91 -7.21 -6.83 5.32
C ASN A 91 -6.82 -5.65 6.22
N ALA A 92 -6.92 -5.83 7.54
CA ALA A 92 -6.35 -4.91 8.50
C ALA A 92 -4.81 -4.87 8.38
N VAL A 93 -4.22 -3.68 8.47
CA VAL A 93 -2.78 -3.46 8.29
C VAL A 93 -2.11 -2.70 9.43
N ALA A 94 -2.85 -1.94 10.22
CA ALA A 94 -2.27 -1.12 11.28
C ALA A 94 -1.65 -1.97 12.39
N VAL A 95 -2.39 -2.95 12.93
CA VAL A 95 -1.88 -3.83 13.99
C VAL A 95 -0.68 -4.66 13.50
N PRO A 96 -0.72 -5.35 12.35
CA PRO A 96 0.45 -6.04 11.82
C PRO A 96 1.68 -5.14 11.66
N ASN A 97 1.50 -3.93 11.16
CA ASN A 97 2.62 -3.05 10.81
C ASN A 97 3.22 -2.33 12.03
N LEU A 98 2.38 -1.93 12.99
CA LEU A 98 2.79 -1.11 14.13
C LEU A 98 3.05 -1.93 15.41
N ASN A 99 2.50 -3.14 15.51
CA ASN A 99 2.72 -4.03 16.65
C ASN A 99 3.63 -5.22 16.32
N HIS A 100 4.23 -5.26 15.13
CA HIS A 100 5.01 -6.42 14.65
C HIS A 100 4.22 -7.74 14.75
N ALA A 101 2.92 -7.67 14.48
CA ALA A 101 2.00 -8.79 14.58
C ALA A 101 1.90 -9.57 13.26
N THR A 102 1.50 -10.83 13.38
CA THR A 102 1.16 -11.66 12.22
C THR A 102 -0.17 -11.20 11.61
N ARG A 103 -0.22 -11.09 10.30
CA ARG A 103 -1.46 -10.82 9.58
C ARG A 103 -2.19 -12.13 9.31
N PRO A 104 -3.50 -12.23 9.62
CA PRO A 104 -4.29 -13.40 9.21
C PRO A 104 -4.36 -13.49 7.68
N VAL A 105 -4.39 -14.72 7.18
CA VAL A 105 -4.58 -15.02 5.76
C VAL A 105 -5.99 -15.56 5.57
N PHE A 106 -6.75 -14.91 4.69
CA PHE A 106 -8.11 -15.32 4.36
C PHE A 106 -8.14 -15.99 2.98
N GLY A 107 -8.83 -17.12 2.90
CA GLY A 107 -9.01 -17.90 1.69
C GLY A 107 -10.25 -18.79 1.78
N PRO A 108 -10.58 -19.55 0.73
CA PRO A 108 -11.68 -20.50 0.77
C PRO A 108 -11.53 -21.47 1.95
N GLY A 109 -12.55 -21.53 2.81
CA GLY A 109 -12.57 -22.43 3.98
C GLY A 109 -11.75 -21.99 5.21
N SER A 110 -11.11 -20.80 5.18
CA SER A 110 -10.48 -20.24 6.37
C SER A 110 -11.51 -19.78 7.41
N ASP A 111 -11.11 -19.74 8.68
CA ASP A 111 -11.93 -19.13 9.74
C ASP A 111 -12.18 -17.64 9.38
N PRO A 112 -13.43 -17.19 9.28
CA PRO A 112 -13.75 -15.78 9.02
C PRO A 112 -13.42 -14.85 10.19
N ASN A 113 -13.20 -15.40 11.37
CA ASN A 113 -12.95 -14.66 12.59
C ASN A 113 -11.75 -15.25 13.37
N PRO A 114 -10.57 -15.40 12.75
CA PRO A 114 -9.40 -15.89 13.47
C PRO A 114 -9.08 -14.97 14.65
N PRO A 115 -8.45 -15.46 15.72
CA PRO A 115 -7.93 -14.59 16.77
C PRO A 115 -6.98 -13.54 16.17
N ILE A 116 -7.14 -12.29 16.60
CA ILE A 116 -6.20 -11.24 16.23
C ILE A 116 -4.92 -11.41 17.02
N ASP A 117 -3.79 -11.54 16.32
CA ASP A 117 -2.47 -11.45 16.95
C ASP A 117 -2.21 -9.99 17.36
N PRO A 118 -2.08 -9.69 18.66
CA PRO A 118 -1.78 -8.33 19.09
C PRO A 118 -0.31 -7.95 18.92
N GLY A 119 0.55 -8.89 18.52
CA GLY A 119 1.99 -8.72 18.50
C GLY A 119 2.55 -8.31 19.86
N ASP A 120 3.41 -7.30 19.90
CA ASP A 120 3.92 -6.73 21.14
C ASP A 120 2.89 -5.87 21.90
N GLY A 121 1.73 -5.58 21.29
CA GLY A 121 0.65 -4.83 21.91
C GLY A 121 0.87 -3.33 21.99
N TRP A 122 1.80 -2.78 21.23
CA TRP A 122 2.24 -1.38 21.29
C TRP A 122 1.10 -0.37 21.15
N LEU A 123 0.20 -0.53 20.18
CA LEU A 123 -0.97 0.34 19.98
C LEU A 123 -1.94 0.29 21.17
N MET A 124 -2.20 -0.92 21.67
CA MET A 124 -3.10 -1.15 22.79
C MET A 124 -2.52 -0.55 24.08
N GLY A 125 -1.22 -0.75 24.34
CA GLY A 125 -0.53 -0.18 25.49
C GLY A 125 -0.57 1.35 25.53
N ARG A 126 -0.73 1.98 24.36
CA ARG A 126 -0.92 3.43 24.20
C ARG A 126 -2.39 3.88 24.26
N GLY A 127 -3.33 2.98 24.48
CA GLY A 127 -4.74 3.29 24.67
C GLY A 127 -5.48 3.76 23.40
N PHE A 128 -5.02 3.37 22.21
CA PHE A 128 -5.74 3.67 20.97
C PHE A 128 -6.99 2.81 20.83
N VAL A 129 -8.09 3.41 20.37
CA VAL A 129 -9.20 2.68 19.75
C VAL A 129 -8.85 2.49 18.27
N ILE A 130 -8.75 1.22 17.83
CA ILE A 130 -8.35 0.88 16.46
C ILE A 130 -9.60 0.49 15.68
N VAL A 131 -9.83 1.15 14.55
CA VAL A 131 -11.02 0.98 13.72
C VAL A 131 -10.61 0.53 12.32
N SER A 132 -10.79 -0.73 12.00
CA SER A 132 -10.59 -1.26 10.65
C SER A 132 -11.94 -1.24 9.91
N CYS A 133 -12.07 -0.42 8.87
CA CYS A 133 -13.31 -0.22 8.13
C CYS A 133 -13.17 -0.62 6.66
N GLY A 134 -14.10 -1.45 6.16
CA GLY A 134 -14.20 -1.85 4.77
C GLY A 134 -14.67 -0.70 3.88
N TRP A 135 -13.87 -0.30 2.93
CA TRP A 135 -14.13 0.82 2.03
C TRP A 135 -14.18 0.43 0.55
N GLN A 136 -13.75 -0.77 0.22
CA GLN A 136 -13.56 -1.25 -1.16
C GLN A 136 -14.65 -2.28 -1.51
N CYS A 137 -15.35 -2.09 -2.62
CA CYS A 137 -16.47 -2.94 -3.01
C CYS A 137 -16.07 -4.15 -3.86
N ASP A 138 -14.96 -4.08 -4.60
CA ASP A 138 -14.44 -5.16 -5.45
C ASP A 138 -13.56 -6.19 -4.71
N VAL A 139 -13.49 -6.12 -3.37
CA VAL A 139 -12.84 -7.15 -2.54
C VAL A 139 -13.56 -8.50 -2.74
N PRO A 140 -12.84 -9.62 -2.94
CA PRO A 140 -13.45 -10.94 -3.07
C PRO A 140 -14.38 -11.29 -1.92
N GLU A 141 -15.44 -12.10 -2.22
CA GLU A 141 -16.40 -12.55 -1.20
C GLU A 141 -15.85 -13.68 -0.32
N ILE A 142 -14.64 -13.45 0.19
CA ILE A 142 -13.97 -14.35 1.12
C ILE A 142 -14.35 -13.95 2.54
N PRO A 143 -14.93 -14.86 3.35
CA PRO A 143 -15.25 -14.58 4.74
C PRO A 143 -14.02 -14.12 5.53
N GLY A 144 -14.19 -13.05 6.31
CA GLY A 144 -13.10 -12.42 7.07
C GLY A 144 -12.55 -11.14 6.45
N LEU A 145 -12.58 -11.00 5.13
CA LEU A 145 -12.23 -9.74 4.46
C LEU A 145 -13.30 -8.67 4.70
N LEU A 146 -12.87 -7.45 5.03
CA LEU A 146 -13.77 -6.31 5.29
C LEU A 146 -14.08 -5.59 3.98
N ARG A 147 -15.37 -5.44 3.67
CA ARG A 147 -15.88 -4.94 2.38
C ARG A 147 -16.83 -3.77 2.53
N LEU A 148 -16.90 -2.95 1.49
CA LEU A 148 -17.98 -2.00 1.26
C LEU A 148 -19.09 -2.66 0.44
N ARG A 149 -20.34 -2.37 0.78
CA ARG A 149 -21.52 -2.68 -0.04
C ARG A 149 -22.11 -1.39 -0.54
N ALA A 150 -21.61 -0.92 -1.68
CA ALA A 150 -22.08 0.29 -2.34
C ALA A 150 -23.21 -0.02 -3.30
N PRO A 151 -24.21 0.89 -3.46
CA PRO A 151 -25.18 0.78 -4.53
C PRO A 151 -24.54 1.02 -5.89
N GLU A 152 -25.15 0.47 -6.94
CA GLU A 152 -24.80 0.78 -8.33
C GLU A 152 -25.49 2.07 -8.79
N ALA A 153 -24.73 2.89 -9.51
CA ALA A 153 -25.29 3.98 -10.28
C ALA A 153 -26.11 3.43 -11.47
N ARG A 154 -27.24 4.06 -11.76
CA ARG A 154 -28.15 3.63 -12.83
C ARG A 154 -28.47 4.77 -13.78
N GLY A 155 -28.76 4.42 -15.04
CA GLY A 155 -29.27 5.35 -16.02
C GLY A 155 -30.63 5.90 -15.60
N ARG A 156 -31.07 6.99 -16.24
CA ARG A 156 -32.38 7.62 -15.97
C ARG A 156 -33.55 6.67 -16.23
N ASP A 157 -33.36 5.67 -17.08
CA ASP A 157 -34.31 4.59 -17.40
C ASP A 157 -34.19 3.40 -16.44
N GLY A 158 -33.35 3.47 -15.42
CA GLY A 158 -33.08 2.40 -14.48
C GLY A 158 -32.10 1.33 -15.00
N SER A 159 -31.57 1.44 -16.22
CA SER A 159 -30.64 0.48 -16.80
C SER A 159 -29.26 0.53 -16.10
N PRO A 160 -28.52 -0.60 -16.06
CA PRO A 160 -27.13 -0.60 -15.64
C PRO A 160 -26.27 0.27 -16.57
N LEU A 161 -25.35 1.04 -16.00
CA LEU A 161 -24.42 1.84 -16.78
C LEU A 161 -23.42 0.93 -17.51
N ARG A 162 -22.95 1.39 -18.67
CA ARG A 162 -21.86 0.76 -19.45
C ARG A 162 -20.71 1.75 -19.58
N GLY A 163 -19.49 1.24 -19.62
CA GLY A 163 -18.29 2.05 -19.82
C GLY A 163 -17.04 1.23 -20.07
N ARG A 164 -16.05 1.87 -20.67
CA ARG A 164 -14.78 1.23 -21.00
C ARG A 164 -13.94 1.03 -19.74
N VAL A 165 -13.29 -0.13 -19.64
CA VAL A 165 -12.29 -0.46 -18.61
C VAL A 165 -11.01 -0.93 -19.26
N TYR A 166 -9.88 -0.77 -18.54
CA TYR A 166 -8.55 -1.11 -19.01
C TYR A 166 -7.73 -1.68 -17.86
N THR A 167 -7.21 -2.89 -18.02
CA THR A 167 -6.41 -3.55 -16.98
C THR A 167 -5.19 -4.27 -17.57
N GLN A 168 -4.18 -4.52 -16.74
CA GLN A 168 -2.97 -5.27 -17.08
C GLN A 168 -2.94 -6.59 -16.34
N LEU A 169 -2.57 -7.64 -17.08
CA LEU A 169 -2.48 -9.02 -16.60
C LEU A 169 -1.05 -9.53 -16.81
N GLN A 170 -0.52 -10.30 -15.87
CA GLN A 170 0.79 -10.91 -15.97
C GLN A 170 0.85 -12.20 -15.14
N ALA A 171 1.23 -13.29 -15.76
CA ALA A 171 1.33 -14.59 -15.10
C ALA A 171 2.76 -14.87 -14.61
N ALA A 172 2.89 -15.57 -13.50
CA ALA A 172 4.13 -16.21 -13.06
C ALA A 172 4.32 -17.59 -13.69
N GLU A 173 3.23 -18.20 -14.16
CA GLU A 173 3.19 -19.49 -14.88
C GLU A 173 2.33 -19.32 -16.14
N ALA A 174 2.48 -20.23 -17.11
CA ALA A 174 1.61 -20.22 -18.28
C ALA A 174 0.19 -20.63 -17.89
N VAL A 175 -0.80 -19.79 -18.22
CA VAL A 175 -2.21 -20.04 -17.89
C VAL A 175 -3.10 -19.92 -19.14
N PRO A 176 -4.20 -20.71 -19.25
CA PRO A 176 -5.08 -20.66 -20.39
C PRO A 176 -6.02 -19.45 -20.41
N HIS A 177 -6.30 -18.87 -19.26
CA HIS A 177 -7.23 -17.75 -19.08
C HIS A 177 -6.82 -16.90 -17.88
N PHE A 178 -7.31 -15.65 -17.86
CA PHE A 178 -7.18 -14.74 -16.74
C PHE A 178 -8.54 -14.25 -16.27
N PHE A 179 -8.63 -14.01 -14.97
CA PHE A 179 -9.67 -13.19 -14.36
C PHE A 179 -9.43 -11.72 -14.74
N LEU A 180 -10.47 -10.97 -15.15
CA LEU A 180 -10.37 -9.61 -15.71
C LEU A 180 -10.10 -8.55 -14.63
N SER A 181 -9.29 -8.84 -13.65
CA SER A 181 -8.96 -7.92 -12.57
C SER A 181 -7.50 -8.02 -12.15
N ASP A 182 -7.02 -6.99 -11.49
CA ASP A 182 -5.75 -7.02 -10.81
C ASP A 182 -5.91 -7.77 -9.46
N ARG A 183 -5.00 -8.68 -9.17
CA ARG A 183 -4.89 -9.42 -7.90
C ARG A 183 -6.16 -10.18 -7.46
N GLY A 184 -6.93 -10.72 -8.40
CA GLY A 184 -8.09 -11.56 -8.08
C GLY A 184 -9.29 -10.81 -7.47
N HIS A 185 -9.34 -9.48 -7.59
CA HIS A 185 -10.50 -8.69 -7.19
C HIS A 185 -11.69 -8.92 -8.12
N ILE A 186 -12.91 -8.62 -7.65
CA ILE A 186 -14.11 -8.78 -8.46
C ILE A 186 -14.03 -7.83 -9.66
N PRO A 187 -13.99 -8.33 -10.91
CA PRO A 187 -13.91 -7.51 -12.09
C PRO A 187 -15.27 -6.94 -12.47
N TYR A 188 -15.25 -5.87 -13.23
CA TYR A 188 -16.41 -5.48 -14.02
C TYR A 188 -16.64 -6.53 -15.11
N PRO A 189 -17.84 -7.13 -15.21
CA PRO A 189 -18.13 -8.09 -16.28
C PRO A 189 -18.20 -7.41 -17.65
N ALA A 190 -17.73 -8.09 -18.68
CA ALA A 190 -17.90 -7.64 -20.06
C ALA A 190 -19.41 -7.50 -20.39
N ALA A 191 -19.77 -6.37 -20.98
CA ALA A 191 -21.15 -6.07 -21.34
C ALA A 191 -21.63 -6.85 -22.55
N ASP A 192 -20.71 -7.27 -23.41
CA ASP A 192 -20.93 -8.07 -24.62
C ASP A 192 -19.72 -9.01 -24.80
N LEU A 193 -19.99 -10.31 -24.92
CA LEU A 193 -18.94 -11.33 -25.10
C LEU A 193 -18.33 -11.30 -26.49
N ASP A 194 -19.05 -10.78 -27.48
CA ASP A 194 -18.66 -10.69 -28.87
C ASP A 194 -18.24 -9.27 -29.30
N GLU A 195 -18.08 -8.35 -28.32
CA GLU A 195 -17.68 -6.95 -28.56
C GLU A 195 -16.49 -6.87 -29.55
N PRO A 196 -16.68 -6.29 -30.77
CA PRO A 196 -15.65 -6.21 -31.78
C PRO A 196 -14.54 -5.23 -31.43
N ASP A 197 -14.85 -4.17 -30.67
CA ASP A 197 -13.93 -3.10 -30.30
C ASP A 197 -13.13 -3.41 -29.01
N ALA A 198 -13.32 -4.60 -28.44
CA ALA A 198 -12.48 -5.06 -27.34
C ALA A 198 -11.08 -5.40 -27.85
N VAL A 199 -10.05 -4.95 -27.13
CA VAL A 199 -8.65 -5.04 -27.54
C VAL A 199 -7.84 -5.81 -26.52
N LEU A 200 -7.03 -6.77 -26.97
CA LEU A 200 -6.01 -7.45 -26.17
C LEU A 200 -4.63 -7.15 -26.74
N LEU A 201 -3.77 -6.56 -25.94
CA LEU A 201 -2.40 -6.21 -26.29
C LEU A 201 -1.43 -7.10 -25.51
N ALA A 202 -0.23 -7.33 -26.07
CA ALA A 202 0.86 -8.04 -25.41
C ALA A 202 2.20 -7.34 -25.64
N ARG A 203 3.10 -7.41 -24.66
CA ARG A 203 4.50 -6.95 -24.76
C ARG A 203 5.39 -7.74 -23.81
N ASP A 204 6.67 -7.85 -24.15
CA ASP A 204 7.64 -8.56 -23.30
C ASP A 204 8.30 -7.66 -22.28
N LEU A 205 8.43 -6.36 -22.57
CA LEU A 205 9.00 -5.34 -21.72
C LEU A 205 8.00 -4.19 -21.49
N PRO A 206 8.04 -3.53 -20.34
CA PRO A 206 7.07 -2.49 -20.01
C PRO A 206 7.15 -1.24 -20.92
N ASP A 207 8.32 -0.98 -21.49
CA ASP A 207 8.63 0.12 -22.42
C ASP A 207 8.63 -0.30 -23.89
N ALA A 208 8.37 -1.57 -24.21
CA ALA A 208 8.23 -2.03 -25.58
C ALA A 208 6.89 -1.66 -26.20
N GLU A 209 6.86 -1.48 -27.53
CA GLU A 209 5.61 -1.30 -28.27
C GLU A 209 4.70 -2.52 -28.13
N PRO A 210 3.40 -2.34 -27.86
CA PRO A 210 2.47 -3.42 -27.70
C PRO A 210 2.06 -4.04 -29.04
N GLU A 211 2.00 -5.37 -29.08
CA GLU A 211 1.43 -6.14 -30.18
C GLU A 211 -0.06 -6.40 -29.95
N ALA A 212 -0.92 -6.07 -30.91
CA ALA A 212 -2.33 -6.38 -30.85
C ALA A 212 -2.58 -7.87 -31.16
N ILE A 213 -3.26 -8.58 -30.25
CA ILE A 213 -3.66 -9.97 -30.47
C ILE A 213 -4.99 -9.98 -31.24
N PRO A 214 -5.07 -10.65 -32.41
CA PRO A 214 -6.29 -10.69 -33.22
C PRO A 214 -7.50 -11.19 -32.42
N ARG A 215 -8.65 -10.53 -32.55
CA ARG A 215 -9.90 -10.86 -31.82
C ARG A 215 -10.32 -12.32 -31.99
N SER A 216 -10.02 -12.94 -33.12
CA SER A 216 -10.30 -14.37 -33.40
C SER A 216 -9.54 -15.35 -32.50
N ARG A 217 -8.44 -14.92 -31.89
CA ARG A 217 -7.59 -15.75 -31.02
C ARG A 217 -7.95 -15.75 -29.56
N TRP A 218 -8.86 -14.89 -29.10
CA TRP A 218 -9.22 -14.79 -27.70
C TRP A 218 -10.73 -14.52 -27.52
N ARG A 219 -11.27 -14.85 -26.35
CA ARG A 219 -12.70 -14.70 -26.01
C ARG A 219 -12.89 -14.32 -24.56
N PHE A 220 -14.03 -13.71 -24.24
CA PHE A 220 -14.48 -13.61 -22.85
C PHE A 220 -14.99 -15.00 -22.40
N ALA A 221 -14.07 -15.77 -21.81
CA ALA A 221 -14.29 -17.18 -21.48
C ALA A 221 -13.26 -17.66 -20.47
N ARG A 222 -13.51 -18.81 -19.87
CA ARG A 222 -12.55 -19.58 -19.08
C ARG A 222 -12.44 -21.03 -19.60
N LEU A 223 -11.33 -21.68 -19.29
CA LEU A 223 -11.19 -23.11 -19.51
C LEU A 223 -11.73 -23.86 -18.28
N GLU A 224 -12.69 -24.74 -18.47
CA GLU A 224 -13.30 -25.58 -17.44
C GLU A 224 -13.42 -27.00 -17.98
N ASP A 225 -12.84 -27.98 -17.30
CA ASP A 225 -12.80 -29.39 -17.71
C ASP A 225 -12.39 -29.60 -19.17
N GLY A 226 -11.37 -28.88 -19.64
CA GLY A 226 -10.85 -28.95 -21.02
C GLY A 226 -11.73 -28.25 -22.06
N ARG A 227 -12.81 -27.58 -21.68
CA ARG A 227 -13.73 -26.86 -22.58
C ARG A 227 -13.65 -25.35 -22.35
N VAL A 228 -13.74 -24.59 -23.42
CA VAL A 228 -13.82 -23.12 -23.35
C VAL A 228 -15.28 -22.74 -23.09
N VAL A 229 -15.56 -22.24 -21.88
CA VAL A 229 -16.90 -21.85 -21.42
C VAL A 229 -16.96 -20.32 -21.36
N ALA A 230 -17.99 -19.73 -22.00
CA ALA A 230 -18.22 -18.30 -22.03
C ALA A 230 -18.41 -17.76 -20.59
N ASP A 231 -17.64 -16.71 -20.22
CA ASP A 231 -17.70 -16.07 -18.91
C ASP A 231 -17.29 -14.59 -19.05
N PRO A 232 -18.19 -13.62 -18.71
CA PRO A 232 -17.90 -12.20 -18.87
C PRO A 232 -16.83 -11.65 -17.92
N ARG A 233 -16.35 -12.47 -16.98
CA ARG A 233 -15.33 -12.09 -15.99
C ARG A 233 -13.94 -12.60 -16.30
N TYR A 234 -13.79 -13.37 -17.39
CA TYR A 234 -12.52 -13.98 -17.79
C TYR A 234 -12.16 -13.66 -19.23
N VAL A 235 -10.88 -13.70 -19.53
CA VAL A 235 -10.35 -13.73 -20.90
C VAL A 235 -9.57 -15.01 -21.10
N TRP A 236 -9.95 -15.77 -22.12
CA TRP A 236 -9.24 -16.97 -22.60
C TRP A 236 -8.47 -16.62 -23.86
N LEU A 237 -7.26 -17.16 -24.00
CA LEU A 237 -6.38 -16.98 -25.15
C LEU A 237 -6.02 -18.32 -25.76
N GLN A 238 -6.17 -18.45 -27.09
CA GLN A 238 -5.71 -19.60 -27.83
C GLN A 238 -4.18 -19.73 -27.75
N GLY A 239 -3.69 -20.83 -27.21
CA GLY A 239 -2.27 -21.05 -26.90
C GLY A 239 -1.85 -20.57 -25.53
N GLY A 240 -2.75 -19.93 -24.78
CA GLY A 240 -2.53 -19.48 -23.41
C GLY A 240 -1.72 -18.19 -23.29
N PHE A 241 -1.64 -17.71 -22.06
CA PHE A 241 -0.86 -16.54 -21.66
C PHE A 241 0.51 -17.00 -21.16
N ALA A 242 1.58 -16.55 -21.85
CA ALA A 242 2.94 -16.91 -21.49
C ALA A 242 3.37 -16.28 -20.16
N LYS A 243 4.16 -17.01 -19.37
CA LYS A 243 4.72 -16.50 -18.11
C LYS A 243 5.60 -15.27 -18.34
N GLY A 244 5.49 -14.28 -17.47
CA GLY A 244 6.29 -13.07 -17.48
C GLY A 244 5.94 -12.04 -18.56
N ARG A 245 5.15 -12.41 -19.57
CA ARG A 245 4.67 -11.49 -20.60
C ARG A 245 3.58 -10.57 -20.04
N LEU A 246 3.59 -9.32 -20.42
CA LEU A 246 2.60 -8.33 -20.03
C LEU A 246 1.45 -8.33 -21.05
N PHE A 247 0.22 -8.48 -20.55
CA PHE A 247 -0.99 -8.37 -21.35
C PHE A 247 -1.83 -7.21 -20.86
N GLN A 248 -2.48 -6.50 -21.77
CA GLN A 248 -3.36 -5.40 -21.45
C GLN A 248 -4.67 -5.58 -22.20
N ILE A 249 -5.80 -5.48 -21.50
CA ILE A 249 -7.11 -5.65 -22.12
C ILE A 249 -7.97 -4.41 -21.87
N ALA A 250 -8.63 -3.93 -22.93
CA ALA A 250 -9.65 -2.87 -22.89
C ALA A 250 -10.95 -3.41 -23.46
N TYR A 251 -12.05 -3.21 -22.75
CA TYR A 251 -13.37 -3.69 -23.12
C TYR A 251 -14.48 -2.83 -22.49
N THR A 252 -15.70 -2.95 -23.01
CA THR A 252 -16.88 -2.33 -22.41
C THR A 252 -17.43 -3.21 -21.30
N ALA A 253 -17.47 -2.65 -20.10
CA ALA A 253 -18.01 -3.28 -18.89
C ALA A 253 -19.43 -2.80 -18.59
N VAL A 254 -20.14 -3.52 -17.72
CA VAL A 254 -21.46 -3.20 -17.23
C VAL A 254 -21.53 -3.26 -15.71
N GLY A 255 -22.38 -2.39 -15.09
CA GLY A 255 -22.52 -2.26 -13.65
C GLY A 255 -21.46 -1.30 -13.07
N ALA A 256 -21.90 -0.24 -12.42
CA ALA A 256 -21.04 0.82 -11.90
C ALA A 256 -21.35 1.08 -10.42
N PRO A 257 -20.73 0.33 -9.47
CA PRO A 257 -20.83 0.65 -8.06
C PRO A 257 -20.24 2.05 -7.80
N ILE A 258 -20.87 2.80 -6.88
CA ILE A 258 -20.41 4.15 -6.52
C ILE A 258 -19.24 4.02 -5.55
N LEU A 259 -18.03 4.07 -6.10
CA LEU A 259 -16.78 3.79 -5.38
C LEU A 259 -16.50 4.81 -4.28
N GLY A 260 -16.83 6.08 -4.51
CA GLY A 260 -16.59 7.18 -3.57
C GLY A 260 -17.22 6.99 -2.20
N PHE A 261 -18.25 6.13 -2.06
CA PHE A 261 -18.81 5.78 -0.75
C PHE A 261 -17.82 5.09 0.18
N GLY A 262 -16.73 4.54 -0.33
CA GLY A 262 -15.64 4.07 0.51
C GLY A 262 -15.03 5.17 1.37
N MET A 263 -14.77 6.34 0.80
CA MET A 263 -14.26 7.50 1.55
C MET A 263 -15.29 8.07 2.53
N VAL A 264 -16.56 8.06 2.13
CA VAL A 264 -17.68 8.46 3.01
C VAL A 264 -17.82 7.49 4.20
N ALA A 265 -17.69 6.17 3.99
CA ALA A 265 -17.70 5.17 5.06
C ALA A 265 -16.60 5.43 6.08
N LEU A 266 -15.37 5.71 5.63
CA LEU A 266 -14.23 6.03 6.49
C LEU A 266 -14.49 7.31 7.30
N ARG A 267 -14.89 8.40 6.63
CA ARG A 267 -15.22 9.68 7.23
C ARG A 267 -16.30 9.54 8.31
N ASP A 268 -17.43 8.95 7.93
CA ASP A 268 -18.61 8.96 8.78
C ASP A 268 -18.54 7.93 9.91
N SER A 269 -17.76 6.84 9.77
CA SER A 269 -17.48 5.93 10.89
C SER A 269 -16.66 6.61 11.99
N VAL A 270 -15.65 7.41 11.63
CA VAL A 270 -14.86 8.17 12.59
C VAL A 270 -15.69 9.29 13.22
N ALA A 271 -16.44 10.05 12.42
CA ALA A 271 -17.30 11.12 12.93
C ALA A 271 -18.39 10.56 13.89
N TRP A 272 -18.94 9.38 13.59
CA TRP A 272 -19.89 8.70 14.48
C TRP A 272 -19.25 8.32 15.81
N LEU A 273 -18.06 7.71 15.81
CA LEU A 273 -17.35 7.34 17.04
C LEU A 273 -16.99 8.58 17.90
N LYS A 274 -16.59 9.69 17.27
CA LYS A 274 -16.24 10.93 17.99
C LYS A 274 -17.44 11.66 18.57
N HIS A 275 -18.59 11.64 17.91
CA HIS A 275 -19.64 12.63 18.15
C HIS A 275 -21.01 12.06 18.47
N SER A 276 -21.25 10.74 18.31
CA SER A 276 -22.55 10.14 18.61
C SER A 276 -22.72 9.73 20.05
N ALA A 277 -23.98 9.75 20.49
CA ALA A 277 -24.36 9.24 21.80
C ALA A 277 -24.44 7.70 21.82
N SER A 278 -24.47 7.12 23.03
CA SER A 278 -24.67 5.68 23.24
C SER A 278 -25.98 5.16 22.63
N ALA A 279 -27.05 5.94 22.72
CA ALA A 279 -28.36 5.59 22.15
C ALA A 279 -28.35 5.42 20.62
N GLU A 280 -27.30 5.93 19.94
CA GLU A 280 -27.07 5.76 18.51
C GLU A 280 -26.13 4.59 18.19
N GLY A 281 -25.89 3.69 19.18
CA GLY A 281 -25.09 2.48 19.03
C GLY A 281 -23.58 2.70 19.09
N ASN A 282 -23.11 3.90 19.43
CA ASN A 282 -21.69 4.20 19.58
C ASN A 282 -21.08 3.41 20.77
N PRO A 283 -20.06 2.54 20.56
CA PRO A 283 -19.48 1.76 21.62
C PRO A 283 -18.55 2.56 22.55
N ALA A 284 -18.14 3.78 22.18
CA ALA A 284 -17.22 4.63 22.94
C ALA A 284 -17.70 6.10 23.02
N PRO A 285 -18.93 6.37 23.52
CA PRO A 285 -19.53 7.70 23.51
C PRO A 285 -18.79 8.67 24.42
N GLY A 286 -18.46 9.87 23.89
CA GLY A 286 -17.92 10.99 24.66
C GLY A 286 -16.47 10.87 25.10
N VAL A 287 -15.76 9.77 24.82
CA VAL A 287 -14.38 9.58 25.26
C VAL A 287 -13.34 9.87 24.16
N LEU A 288 -13.73 9.87 22.88
CA LEU A 288 -12.83 10.00 21.74
C LEU A 288 -12.77 11.47 21.27
N ARG A 289 -11.57 12.00 21.10
CA ARG A 289 -11.32 13.41 20.73
C ARG A 289 -10.50 13.56 19.45
N TRP A 290 -9.45 12.73 19.30
CA TRP A 290 -8.49 12.81 18.21
C TRP A 290 -8.59 11.57 17.34
N ALA A 291 -8.46 11.74 16.04
CA ALA A 291 -8.53 10.63 15.11
C ALA A 291 -7.41 10.74 14.06
N TYR A 292 -6.66 9.68 13.93
CA TYR A 292 -5.59 9.53 12.94
C TYR A 292 -5.93 8.40 11.99
N ALA A 293 -5.60 8.55 10.70
CA ALA A 293 -5.75 7.47 9.74
C ALA A 293 -4.38 6.95 9.31
N TYR A 294 -4.27 5.64 9.20
CA TYR A 294 -3.13 4.95 8.62
C TYR A 294 -3.56 4.26 7.32
N GLY A 295 -2.98 4.67 6.19
CA GLY A 295 -3.19 4.04 4.89
C GLY A 295 -1.87 3.62 4.26
N ARG A 296 -1.82 2.37 3.77
CA ARG A 296 -0.64 1.78 3.16
C ARG A 296 -0.87 1.47 1.69
N SER A 297 0.07 1.88 0.80
CA SER A 297 0.00 1.57 -0.62
C SER A 297 -1.30 2.10 -1.26
N GLN A 298 -2.14 1.23 -1.79
CA GLN A 298 -3.47 1.54 -2.29
C GLN A 298 -4.25 2.46 -1.34
N THR A 299 -4.27 2.15 -0.05
CA THR A 299 -5.06 2.92 0.92
C THR A 299 -4.38 4.23 1.35
N GLY A 300 -3.07 4.33 1.20
CA GLY A 300 -2.37 5.62 1.23
C GLY A 300 -2.81 6.52 0.08
N ARG A 301 -2.93 5.99 -1.14
CA ARG A 301 -3.49 6.73 -2.30
C ARG A 301 -4.95 7.13 -2.07
N LEU A 302 -5.74 6.25 -1.44
CA LEU A 302 -7.13 6.58 -1.05
C LEU A 302 -7.18 7.78 -0.11
N LEU A 303 -6.34 7.82 0.94
CA LEU A 303 -6.26 8.95 1.86
C LEU A 303 -5.85 10.25 1.13
N ARG A 304 -4.88 10.18 0.21
CA ARG A 304 -4.54 11.34 -0.63
C ARG A 304 -5.71 11.82 -1.47
N THR A 305 -6.46 10.89 -2.07
CA THR A 305 -7.67 11.21 -2.84
C THR A 305 -8.76 11.83 -1.96
N MET A 306 -8.96 11.30 -0.75
CA MET A 306 -9.91 11.85 0.22
C MET A 306 -9.55 13.30 0.62
N ILE A 307 -8.25 13.59 0.83
CA ILE A 307 -7.76 14.95 1.11
C ILE A 307 -7.97 15.86 -0.10
N HIS A 308 -7.62 15.41 -1.29
CA HIS A 308 -7.77 16.16 -2.54
C HIS A 308 -9.24 16.56 -2.81
N LEU A 309 -10.18 15.65 -2.51
CA LEU A 309 -11.61 15.88 -2.68
C LEU A 309 -12.26 16.62 -1.50
N ASP A 310 -11.47 17.01 -0.49
CA ASP A 310 -11.95 17.69 0.74
C ASP A 310 -13.04 16.90 1.50
N LEU A 311 -12.89 15.58 1.56
CA LEU A 311 -13.86 14.66 2.17
C LEU A 311 -13.57 14.37 3.65
N ASN A 312 -13.15 15.38 4.42
CA ASN A 312 -12.84 15.23 5.85
C ASN A 312 -13.92 15.81 6.80
N ARG A 313 -15.04 16.30 6.25
CA ARG A 313 -16.19 16.78 7.03
C ARG A 313 -17.43 15.97 6.79
N ASP A 314 -18.14 15.64 7.89
CA ASP A 314 -19.43 14.97 7.80
C ASP A 314 -20.57 15.94 7.41
N GLU A 315 -21.80 15.42 7.27
CA GLU A 315 -22.99 16.25 6.96
C GLU A 315 -23.32 17.30 8.03
N ALA A 316 -22.78 17.20 9.24
CA ALA A 316 -22.93 18.22 10.29
C ALA A 316 -21.76 19.24 10.31
N GLY A 317 -20.88 19.18 9.29
CA GLY A 317 -19.71 20.05 9.19
C GLY A 317 -18.58 19.72 10.17
N ARG A 318 -18.64 18.58 10.88
CA ARG A 318 -17.65 18.19 11.89
C ARG A 318 -16.48 17.45 11.23
N ARG A 319 -15.27 17.80 11.67
CA ARG A 319 -14.05 17.18 11.19
C ARG A 319 -13.93 15.72 11.68
N ALA A 320 -13.69 14.79 10.75
CA ALA A 320 -13.44 13.39 11.07
C ALA A 320 -12.00 13.17 11.55
N LEU A 321 -11.01 13.42 10.70
CA LEU A 321 -9.59 13.13 10.92
C LEU A 321 -8.83 14.41 11.34
N ASP A 322 -7.90 14.26 12.28
CA ASP A 322 -6.98 15.28 12.75
C ASP A 322 -5.57 15.11 12.17
N GLY A 323 -5.22 13.90 11.75
CA GLY A 323 -3.96 13.60 11.10
C GLY A 323 -4.01 12.32 10.27
N VAL A 324 -3.09 12.19 9.30
CA VAL A 324 -2.99 11.01 8.46
C VAL A 324 -1.53 10.60 8.22
N ILE A 325 -1.27 9.30 8.19
CA ILE A 325 -0.04 8.69 7.69
C ILE A 325 -0.36 8.02 6.35
N VAL A 326 0.23 8.56 5.30
CA VAL A 326 0.14 8.07 3.93
C VAL A 326 1.41 7.28 3.64
N ASN A 327 1.37 5.97 3.87
CA ASN A 327 2.54 5.11 3.77
C ASN A 327 2.64 4.44 2.40
N VAL A 328 3.80 4.48 1.76
CA VAL A 328 4.19 3.84 0.49
C VAL A 328 3.17 4.02 -0.65
N ALA A 329 2.61 5.22 -0.74
CA ALA A 329 1.57 5.53 -1.72
C ALA A 329 2.14 5.99 -3.07
N GLY A 330 3.34 6.54 -3.09
CA GLY A 330 3.92 7.22 -4.25
C GLY A 330 3.21 8.53 -4.59
N GLY A 331 3.47 9.09 -5.78
CA GLY A 331 2.94 10.37 -6.25
C GLY A 331 1.62 10.28 -7.00
N MET A 332 1.25 9.13 -7.55
CA MET A 332 0.07 9.00 -8.39
C MET A 332 -1.22 8.82 -7.58
N ARG A 333 -2.35 9.26 -8.13
CA ARG A 333 -3.68 9.03 -7.53
C ARG A 333 -4.27 7.72 -8.05
N GLY A 334 -5.10 7.05 -7.22
CA GLY A 334 -5.88 5.88 -7.62
C GLY A 334 -7.29 6.25 -8.11
N GLU A 335 -7.97 5.27 -8.70
CA GLU A 335 -9.32 5.41 -9.26
C GLU A 335 -10.40 5.10 -8.18
N PHE A 336 -10.45 5.91 -7.11
CA PHE A 336 -11.30 5.65 -5.95
C PHE A 336 -12.66 6.36 -5.99
N ASN A 337 -12.83 7.26 -6.96
CA ASN A 337 -14.05 8.05 -7.14
C ASN A 337 -14.45 8.16 -8.62
N ASP A 338 -14.04 7.21 -9.43
CA ASP A 338 -14.29 7.24 -10.86
C ASP A 338 -15.38 6.24 -11.23
N ARG A 339 -16.23 6.61 -12.21
CA ARG A 339 -17.14 5.64 -12.84
C ARG A 339 -16.29 4.59 -13.55
N PHE A 340 -16.56 3.31 -13.28
CA PHE A 340 -15.74 2.18 -13.72
C PHE A 340 -14.27 2.24 -13.27
N GLY A 341 -13.98 2.96 -12.18
CA GLY A 341 -12.68 2.96 -11.56
C GLY A 341 -12.30 1.57 -11.03
N GLN A 342 -11.03 1.25 -11.08
CA GLN A 342 -10.53 -0.03 -10.59
C GLN A 342 -9.67 0.22 -9.34
N ASN A 343 -10.29 0.08 -8.18
CA ASN A 343 -9.68 0.37 -6.88
C ASN A 343 -8.43 -0.49 -6.61
N SER A 344 -8.39 -1.70 -7.17
CA SER A 344 -7.32 -2.67 -6.97
C SER A 344 -6.03 -2.36 -7.73
N LYS A 345 -6.04 -1.47 -8.75
CA LYS A 345 -4.85 -1.10 -9.51
C LYS A 345 -3.73 -0.60 -8.60
N ASP A 346 -2.54 -1.16 -8.78
CA ASP A 346 -1.36 -0.82 -7.99
C ASP A 346 -0.16 -0.34 -8.82
N ARG A 347 -0.29 -0.33 -10.14
CA ARG A 347 0.75 0.12 -11.07
C ARG A 347 0.51 1.58 -11.48
N PRO A 348 1.40 2.52 -11.11
CA PRO A 348 1.20 3.95 -11.41
C PRO A 348 0.95 4.26 -12.88
N HIS A 349 1.63 3.57 -13.80
CA HIS A 349 1.47 3.75 -15.25
C HIS A 349 0.12 3.26 -15.80
N MET A 350 -0.70 2.60 -14.97
CA MET A 350 -2.04 2.10 -15.35
C MET A 350 -3.17 2.94 -14.76
N MET A 351 -2.87 3.99 -13.99
CA MET A 351 -3.88 4.79 -13.30
C MET A 351 -4.39 5.92 -14.19
N ARG A 352 -5.70 6.20 -14.12
CA ARG A 352 -6.34 7.27 -14.89
C ARG A 352 -5.84 8.65 -14.48
N HIS A 353 -5.68 8.88 -13.17
CA HIS A 353 -5.19 10.14 -12.64
C HIS A 353 -3.68 10.10 -12.54
N LEU A 354 -3.02 10.27 -13.70
CA LEU A 354 -1.57 10.19 -13.83
C LEU A 354 -0.86 11.52 -13.50
N GLU A 355 -1.61 12.58 -13.28
CA GLU A 355 -1.01 13.84 -12.87
C GLU A 355 -0.56 13.77 -11.41
N PRO A 356 0.73 13.95 -11.13
CA PRO A 356 1.20 14.10 -9.77
C PRO A 356 0.57 15.35 -9.15
N PHE A 357 0.22 15.26 -7.89
CA PHE A 357 -0.30 16.41 -7.16
C PHE A 357 0.34 16.50 -5.79
N GLN A 358 0.51 17.72 -5.34
CA GLN A 358 0.91 18.00 -3.98
C GLN A 358 -0.31 17.94 -3.07
N ILE A 359 -0.08 17.53 -1.84
CA ILE A 359 -1.11 17.57 -0.83
C ILE A 359 -1.13 18.98 -0.23
N GLU A 360 -2.28 19.62 -0.34
CA GLU A 360 -2.60 20.86 0.37
C GLU A 360 -3.72 20.56 1.37
N PRO A 361 -3.37 20.16 2.59
CA PRO A 361 -4.37 19.84 3.58
C PRO A 361 -5.11 21.09 4.00
N ARG A 362 -6.44 21.00 4.04
CA ARG A 362 -7.28 22.07 4.57
C ARG A 362 -7.45 21.90 6.08
N GLU A 363 -7.74 22.99 6.76
CA GLU A 363 -8.21 23.00 8.15
C GLU A 363 -7.25 22.36 9.16
N ARG A 364 -5.96 22.55 8.98
CA ARG A 364 -4.91 22.04 9.87
C ARG A 364 -4.85 20.52 10.00
N LEU A 365 -5.36 19.76 9.02
CA LEU A 365 -5.11 18.33 8.95
C LEU A 365 -3.60 18.09 8.82
N LYS A 366 -3.03 17.32 9.74
CA LYS A 366 -1.61 16.98 9.72
C LYS A 366 -1.36 15.78 8.82
N VAL A 367 -0.40 15.88 7.92
CA VAL A 367 -0.12 14.85 6.92
C VAL A 367 1.33 14.41 6.98
N MET A 368 1.56 13.11 7.12
CA MET A 368 2.87 12.48 6.96
C MET A 368 2.85 11.59 5.72
N LEU A 369 3.68 11.93 4.73
CA LEU A 369 3.91 11.14 3.53
C LEU A 369 5.17 10.33 3.74
N THR A 370 5.05 9.01 3.81
CA THR A 370 6.20 8.12 4.00
C THR A 370 6.32 7.19 2.81
N ASN A 371 7.47 7.15 2.17
CA ASN A 371 7.78 6.23 1.07
C ASN A 371 9.08 5.49 1.32
N THR A 372 9.19 4.35 0.68
CA THR A 372 10.40 3.53 0.65
C THR A 372 11.14 3.75 -0.67
N SER A 373 12.33 3.18 -0.78
CA SER A 373 13.10 3.20 -2.02
C SER A 373 12.34 2.58 -3.20
N ALA A 374 11.42 1.63 -2.91
CA ALA A 374 10.64 0.97 -3.95
C ALA A 374 9.71 1.93 -4.71
N GLU A 375 9.10 2.92 -4.05
CA GLU A 375 8.24 3.91 -4.72
C GLU A 375 9.05 4.82 -5.66
N TYR A 376 10.29 5.10 -5.30
CA TYR A 376 11.19 5.88 -6.15
C TYR A 376 11.59 5.09 -7.40
N HIS A 377 12.02 3.83 -7.23
CA HIS A 377 12.36 2.95 -8.37
C HIS A 377 11.15 2.54 -9.22
N ARG A 378 9.94 2.56 -8.65
CA ARG A 378 8.68 2.39 -9.38
C ARG A 378 8.33 3.60 -10.25
N GLY A 379 8.96 4.74 -10.00
CA GLY A 379 8.87 5.93 -10.81
C GLY A 379 7.92 7.02 -10.32
N ASP A 380 7.23 6.84 -9.19
CA ASP A 380 6.29 7.84 -8.68
C ASP A 380 6.62 8.37 -7.27
N GLY A 381 7.69 7.90 -6.63
CA GLY A 381 8.07 8.36 -5.29
C GLY A 381 8.50 9.82 -5.26
N SER A 382 9.37 10.24 -6.17
CA SER A 382 9.87 11.62 -6.23
C SER A 382 8.79 12.64 -6.60
N LEU A 383 7.75 12.23 -7.34
CA LEU A 383 6.65 13.11 -7.77
C LEU A 383 5.83 13.71 -6.61
N ILE A 384 6.07 13.26 -5.36
CA ILE A 384 5.48 13.89 -4.17
C ILE A 384 6.13 15.23 -3.86
N HIS A 385 7.42 15.38 -4.11
CA HIS A 385 8.22 16.52 -3.69
C HIS A 385 9.04 17.16 -4.81
N THR A 386 8.81 16.75 -6.06
CA THR A 386 9.37 17.39 -7.25
C THR A 386 8.27 17.92 -8.15
N ASP A 387 8.63 18.81 -9.07
CA ASP A 387 7.75 19.15 -10.17
C ASP A 387 7.55 17.96 -11.13
N PRO A 388 6.53 18.00 -12.00
CA PRO A 388 6.22 16.89 -12.89
C PRO A 388 7.32 16.47 -13.86
N ASP A 389 8.31 17.33 -14.08
CA ASP A 389 9.46 17.07 -14.96
C ASP A 389 10.71 16.60 -14.19
N GLY A 390 10.64 16.57 -12.85
CA GLY A 390 11.77 16.20 -11.99
C GLY A 390 12.91 17.23 -12.03
N ALA A 391 12.63 18.45 -12.45
CA ALA A 391 13.65 19.49 -12.66
C ALA A 391 13.97 20.29 -11.39
N ARG A 392 13.07 20.31 -10.41
CA ARG A 392 13.21 21.08 -9.17
C ARG A 392 12.40 20.49 -8.03
N ASP A 393 12.86 20.78 -6.82
CA ASP A 393 12.10 20.46 -5.60
C ASP A 393 10.88 21.38 -5.46
N VAL A 394 9.82 20.87 -4.86
CA VAL A 394 8.62 21.62 -4.56
C VAL A 394 8.34 21.54 -3.06
N ALA A 395 8.20 22.69 -2.42
CA ALA A 395 7.93 22.81 -1.01
C ALA A 395 6.48 22.44 -0.69
N HIS A 396 6.29 21.73 0.42
CA HIS A 396 4.99 21.50 1.02
C HIS A 396 4.65 22.57 2.07
N GLY A 397 3.34 22.72 2.36
CA GLY A 397 2.88 23.58 3.43
C GLY A 397 3.31 23.10 4.83
N PRO A 398 3.11 23.94 5.86
CA PRO A 398 3.60 23.67 7.24
C PRO A 398 2.96 22.43 7.87
N ASP A 399 1.80 22.00 7.40
CA ASP A 399 1.05 20.84 7.92
C ASP A 399 1.40 19.52 7.23
N VAL A 400 2.50 19.48 6.44
CA VAL A 400 2.97 18.27 5.73
C VAL A 400 4.41 17.94 6.10
N ARG A 401 4.69 16.65 6.29
CA ARG A 401 6.06 16.10 6.38
C ARG A 401 6.23 14.98 5.36
N VAL A 402 7.40 14.92 4.75
CA VAL A 402 7.78 13.90 3.75
C VAL A 402 8.99 13.14 4.26
N TYR A 403 8.85 11.82 4.40
CA TYR A 403 9.93 10.94 4.86
C TYR A 403 10.17 9.84 3.83
N HIS A 404 11.43 9.71 3.44
CA HIS A 404 11.93 8.59 2.65
C HIS A 404 12.64 7.60 3.58
N PHE A 405 12.22 6.35 3.58
CA PHE A 405 12.86 5.26 4.33
C PHE A 405 13.89 4.59 3.44
N ALA A 406 15.16 4.95 3.61
CA ALA A 406 16.25 4.55 2.74
C ALA A 406 16.53 3.04 2.79
N GLY A 407 16.87 2.45 1.64
CA GLY A 407 17.24 1.03 1.53
C GLY A 407 16.12 0.05 1.82
N THR A 408 14.85 0.45 1.68
CA THR A 408 13.71 -0.41 2.04
C THR A 408 12.86 -0.77 0.82
N GLU A 409 12.27 -1.98 0.85
CA GLU A 409 11.28 -2.40 -0.13
C GLU A 409 9.88 -1.89 0.25
N HIS A 410 8.90 -2.04 -0.66
CA HIS A 410 7.51 -1.67 -0.40
C HIS A 410 6.91 -2.36 0.84
N GLY A 411 7.32 -3.60 1.09
CA GLY A 411 6.96 -4.39 2.29
C GLY A 411 7.72 -3.95 3.53
N LEU A 412 7.37 -4.57 4.68
CA LEU A 412 8.09 -4.37 5.94
C LEU A 412 9.34 -5.27 6.07
N GLY A 413 9.88 -5.70 4.92
CA GLY A 413 10.97 -6.66 4.88
C GLY A 413 10.52 -8.09 5.18
N ASN A 414 11.38 -9.04 4.87
CA ASN A 414 11.12 -10.47 5.03
C ASN A 414 12.15 -11.10 5.96
N TRP A 415 11.69 -11.91 6.90
CA TRP A 415 12.56 -12.69 7.76
C TRP A 415 12.03 -14.12 7.95
N PRO A 416 12.83 -15.17 7.80
CA PRO A 416 14.25 -15.16 7.36
C PRO A 416 14.43 -14.62 5.93
N PRO A 417 15.68 -14.24 5.54
CA PRO A 417 15.98 -13.80 4.18
C PRO A 417 15.54 -14.83 3.14
N THR A 418 14.91 -14.38 2.07
CA THR A 418 14.34 -15.25 1.03
C THR A 418 14.24 -14.54 -0.31
N ASP A 419 14.31 -15.28 -1.41
CA ASP A 419 14.03 -14.82 -2.77
C ASP A 419 12.56 -15.03 -3.19
N ARG A 420 11.73 -15.62 -2.31
CA ARG A 420 10.37 -16.06 -2.62
C ARG A 420 9.35 -15.52 -1.64
N VAL A 421 8.19 -15.19 -2.17
CA VAL A 421 6.98 -14.96 -1.38
C VAL A 421 5.83 -15.72 -2.04
N ALA A 422 5.29 -16.70 -1.31
CA ALA A 422 4.01 -17.27 -1.65
C ALA A 422 2.91 -16.32 -1.18
N SER A 423 1.98 -15.95 -2.06
CA SER A 423 0.77 -15.24 -1.67
C SER A 423 -0.38 -16.23 -1.58
N PRO A 424 -0.69 -16.77 -0.40
CA PRO A 424 -1.81 -17.69 -0.26
C PRO A 424 -3.17 -17.03 -0.48
N ALA A 425 -3.21 -15.70 -0.57
CA ALA A 425 -4.42 -14.92 -0.84
C ALA A 425 -4.68 -14.69 -2.34
N ASP A 426 -3.78 -15.13 -3.23
CA ASP A 426 -4.01 -15.09 -4.66
C ASP A 426 -4.66 -16.41 -5.11
N PRO A 427 -5.93 -16.41 -5.54
CA PRO A 427 -6.59 -17.61 -6.06
C PRO A 427 -5.87 -18.22 -7.29
N ALA A 428 -5.02 -17.46 -7.96
CA ALA A 428 -4.22 -17.90 -9.09
C ALA A 428 -2.88 -18.55 -8.69
N GLY A 429 -2.59 -18.68 -7.38
CA GLY A 429 -1.36 -19.30 -6.89
C GLY A 429 -0.11 -18.47 -7.20
N TRP A 430 -0.21 -17.16 -7.05
CA TRP A 430 0.84 -16.20 -7.42
C TRP A 430 2.10 -16.41 -6.57
N ILE A 431 3.16 -16.90 -7.18
CA ILE A 431 4.48 -17.04 -6.58
C ILE A 431 5.33 -15.86 -7.06
N GLU A 432 5.67 -14.95 -6.15
CA GLU A 432 6.71 -13.96 -6.41
C GLU A 432 8.07 -14.62 -6.18
N ARG A 433 8.99 -14.44 -7.13
CA ARG A 433 10.38 -14.86 -7.01
C ARG A 433 11.30 -13.82 -7.61
N SER A 434 12.33 -13.44 -6.87
CA SER A 434 13.30 -12.42 -7.25
C SER A 434 14.67 -13.01 -7.60
N GLN A 435 15.48 -12.25 -8.35
CA GLN A 435 16.85 -12.67 -8.69
C GLN A 435 17.81 -12.56 -7.50
N ASN A 436 17.60 -11.57 -6.64
CA ASN A 436 18.35 -11.39 -5.38
C ASN A 436 17.46 -11.69 -4.18
N ILE A 437 18.07 -11.94 -3.02
CA ILE A 437 17.35 -11.98 -1.73
C ILE A 437 16.55 -10.69 -1.58
N ARG A 438 15.30 -10.79 -1.14
CA ARG A 438 14.42 -9.65 -0.93
C ARG A 438 14.86 -8.80 0.26
N GLY A 439 14.38 -7.56 0.30
CA GLY A 439 14.63 -6.66 1.42
C GLY A 439 14.23 -7.27 2.76
N VAL A 440 15.08 -7.09 3.77
CA VAL A 440 14.86 -7.61 5.14
C VAL A 440 14.55 -6.51 6.15
N VAL A 441 14.71 -5.24 5.75
CA VAL A 441 14.62 -4.08 6.64
C VAL A 441 13.18 -3.80 7.03
N ASN A 442 12.86 -3.91 8.33
CA ASN A 442 11.52 -3.62 8.85
C ASN A 442 11.41 -2.18 9.33
N TYR A 443 10.81 -1.32 8.50
CA TYR A 443 10.61 0.10 8.82
C TYR A 443 9.38 0.38 9.72
N GLY A 444 8.69 -0.63 10.24
CA GLY A 444 7.58 -0.47 11.19
C GLY A 444 7.96 0.37 12.42
N ARG A 445 9.22 0.30 12.85
CA ARG A 445 9.78 1.14 13.91
C ARG A 445 9.74 2.63 13.60
N LEU A 446 10.03 3.02 12.35
CA LEU A 446 9.90 4.42 11.90
C LEU A 446 8.42 4.85 11.84
N LEU A 447 7.50 3.95 11.46
CA LEU A 447 6.08 4.24 11.45
C LEU A 447 5.51 4.47 12.86
N ARG A 448 6.04 3.79 13.88
CA ARG A 448 5.71 4.05 15.30
C ARG A 448 6.08 5.48 15.68
N ALA A 449 7.30 5.90 15.38
CA ALA A 449 7.75 7.27 15.60
C ALA A 449 6.88 8.28 14.84
N CYS A 450 6.52 7.99 13.59
CA CYS A 450 5.58 8.82 12.82
C CYS A 450 4.23 8.97 13.53
N LEU A 451 3.65 7.89 14.05
CA LEU A 451 2.35 7.96 14.74
C LEU A 451 2.42 8.76 16.04
N VAL A 452 3.47 8.59 16.83
CA VAL A 452 3.68 9.36 18.07
C VAL A 452 3.88 10.84 17.74
N ASN A 453 4.69 11.15 16.76
CA ASN A 453 4.95 12.51 16.31
C ASN A 453 3.68 13.16 15.72
N LEU A 454 2.87 12.40 14.96
CA LEU A 454 1.60 12.88 14.44
C LEU A 454 0.60 13.21 15.55
N ASP A 455 0.50 12.36 16.59
CA ASP A 455 -0.36 12.60 17.75
C ASP A 455 0.06 13.89 18.48
N ARG A 456 1.35 14.05 18.79
CA ARG A 456 1.87 15.26 19.43
C ARG A 456 1.68 16.51 18.58
N TRP A 457 1.87 16.39 17.28
CA TRP A 457 1.69 17.50 16.35
C TRP A 457 0.24 17.97 16.27
N ALA A 458 -0.70 17.03 16.13
CA ALA A 458 -2.12 17.35 16.01
C ALA A 458 -2.75 17.78 17.36
N ALA A 459 -2.40 17.08 18.46
CA ALA A 459 -3.04 17.29 19.76
C ALA A 459 -2.37 18.37 20.62
N GLU A 460 -1.05 18.54 20.50
CA GLU A 460 -0.24 19.41 21.38
C GLU A 460 0.45 20.55 20.60
N GLY A 461 0.43 20.52 19.26
CA GLY A 461 1.12 21.50 18.42
C GLY A 461 2.65 21.33 18.37
N VAL A 462 3.18 20.21 18.89
CA VAL A 462 4.62 19.92 18.87
C VAL A 462 5.00 19.43 17.48
N GLU A 463 5.81 20.19 16.76
CA GLU A 463 6.23 19.84 15.41
C GLU A 463 7.08 18.57 15.38
N PRO A 464 6.84 17.68 14.40
CA PRO A 464 7.68 16.50 14.18
C PRO A 464 9.03 16.89 13.58
N PRO A 465 10.01 15.97 13.56
CA PRO A 465 11.27 16.18 12.85
C PRO A 465 11.07 16.68 11.43
N PRO A 466 12.04 17.43 10.85
CA PRO A 466 11.93 17.96 9.50
C PRO A 466 11.78 16.86 8.45
N SER A 467 11.23 17.20 7.29
CA SER A 467 11.19 16.29 6.14
C SER A 467 12.58 15.83 5.75
N ARG A 468 12.71 14.54 5.39
CA ARG A 468 13.99 13.95 4.97
C ARG A 468 13.75 13.03 3.77
N HIS A 469 14.15 13.47 2.60
CA HIS A 469 13.98 12.78 1.31
C HIS A 469 15.05 13.24 0.31
N PRO A 470 15.24 12.53 -0.81
CA PRO A 470 16.14 12.98 -1.88
C PRO A 470 15.72 14.34 -2.43
N ARG A 471 16.68 15.20 -2.77
CA ARG A 471 16.45 16.56 -3.28
C ARG A 471 17.24 16.80 -4.58
N VAL A 472 16.62 17.53 -5.48
CA VAL A 472 17.27 17.99 -6.71
C VAL A 472 18.31 19.05 -6.37
N GLU A 473 17.98 19.96 -5.45
CA GLU A 473 18.79 21.12 -5.07
C GLU A 473 20.17 20.76 -4.52
N ASP A 474 20.28 19.66 -3.75
CA ASP A 474 21.53 19.18 -3.14
C ASP A 474 22.19 18.05 -3.93
N GLY A 475 21.59 17.61 -5.05
CA GLY A 475 22.11 16.54 -5.91
C GLY A 475 21.89 15.14 -5.34
N SER A 476 21.14 14.97 -4.25
CA SER A 476 20.81 13.66 -3.69
C SER A 476 19.68 12.95 -4.43
N ALA A 477 18.88 13.66 -5.24
CA ALA A 477 17.94 13.08 -6.18
C ALA A 477 18.55 13.04 -7.59
N VAL A 478 18.67 11.83 -8.15
CA VAL A 478 19.32 11.61 -9.46
C VAL A 478 18.41 10.79 -10.38
N PRO A 479 18.60 10.88 -11.72
CA PRO A 479 17.92 9.98 -12.65
C PRO A 479 18.31 8.51 -12.37
N PRO A 480 17.38 7.54 -12.51
CA PRO A 480 17.66 6.13 -12.22
C PRO A 480 18.88 5.56 -12.96
N GLU A 481 19.06 5.94 -14.22
CA GLU A 481 20.17 5.48 -15.07
C GLU A 481 21.54 5.91 -14.56
N ALA A 482 21.64 6.94 -13.74
CA ALA A 482 22.90 7.37 -13.12
C ALA A 482 23.49 6.29 -12.19
N LEU A 483 22.67 5.41 -11.65
CA LEU A 483 23.07 4.36 -10.72
C LEU A 483 23.61 3.12 -11.43
N ALA A 484 23.32 2.93 -12.72
CA ALA A 484 23.59 1.70 -13.45
C ALA A 484 25.06 1.25 -13.35
N LYS A 485 26.02 2.18 -13.57
CA LYS A 485 27.46 1.87 -13.53
C LYS A 485 27.93 1.38 -12.17
N MET A 486 27.31 1.87 -11.10
CA MET A 486 27.66 1.44 -9.75
C MET A 486 27.21 0.00 -9.51
N PHE A 487 25.95 -0.28 -9.75
CA PHE A 487 25.36 -1.61 -9.51
C PHE A 487 25.90 -2.69 -10.45
N ASP A 488 26.23 -2.37 -11.72
CA ASP A 488 26.83 -3.31 -12.67
C ASP A 488 28.23 -3.82 -12.23
N ARG A 489 28.88 -3.15 -11.26
CA ARG A 489 30.17 -3.58 -10.70
C ARG A 489 30.03 -4.53 -9.50
N ILE A 490 28.83 -4.60 -8.89
CA ILE A 490 28.56 -5.46 -7.74
C ILE A 490 28.25 -6.87 -8.25
N PRO A 491 29.02 -7.91 -7.86
CA PRO A 491 28.76 -9.28 -8.28
C PRO A 491 27.33 -9.73 -7.96
N GLY A 492 26.66 -10.36 -8.94
CA GLY A 492 25.27 -10.80 -8.79
C GLY A 492 24.20 -9.71 -8.85
N SER A 493 24.60 -8.44 -8.92
CA SER A 493 23.71 -7.32 -9.14
C SER A 493 23.51 -7.05 -10.64
N ARG A 494 22.29 -6.70 -11.01
CA ARG A 494 21.91 -6.28 -12.35
C ARG A 494 20.94 -5.12 -12.22
N TYR A 495 21.38 -3.91 -12.57
CA TYR A 495 20.51 -2.74 -12.45
C TYR A 495 19.35 -2.80 -13.44
N PRO A 496 18.10 -2.49 -13.03
CA PRO A 496 16.96 -2.46 -13.93
C PRO A 496 17.14 -1.46 -15.08
N ARG A 497 16.83 -1.89 -16.30
CA ARG A 497 16.94 -1.05 -17.50
C ARG A 497 15.60 -0.71 -18.12
N HIS A 498 14.57 -1.46 -17.78
CA HIS A 498 13.22 -1.33 -18.31
C HIS A 498 12.26 -0.96 -17.19
N HIS A 499 11.77 0.27 -17.23
CA HIS A 499 10.89 0.82 -16.20
C HIS A 499 9.51 1.15 -16.80
N ALA A 500 8.45 0.71 -16.11
CA ALA A 500 7.09 1.13 -16.41
C ALA A 500 6.81 2.49 -15.75
N LEU A 501 7.46 3.55 -16.24
CA LEU A 501 7.31 4.88 -15.66
C LEU A 501 5.90 5.44 -15.90
N PRO A 502 5.34 6.21 -14.94
CA PRO A 502 4.14 6.98 -15.17
C PRO A 502 4.32 7.95 -16.34
N GLN A 503 3.30 8.06 -17.18
CA GLN A 503 3.30 8.91 -18.35
C GLN A 503 2.09 9.86 -18.34
N ARG A 504 2.16 10.95 -19.07
CA ARG A 504 1.04 11.86 -19.34
C ARG A 504 0.19 11.24 -20.46
N GLN A 505 -0.62 10.24 -20.10
CA GLN A 505 -1.44 9.48 -21.03
C GLN A 505 -2.81 10.12 -21.22
N ASP A 506 -3.39 10.01 -22.42
CA ASP A 506 -4.78 10.36 -22.68
C ASP A 506 -5.68 9.13 -22.47
N PHE A 507 -6.55 9.21 -21.46
CA PHE A 507 -7.54 8.20 -21.12
C PHE A 507 -8.93 8.47 -21.73
N SER A 508 -9.07 9.42 -22.64
CA SER A 508 -10.34 9.64 -23.35
C SER A 508 -10.74 8.44 -24.20
N ASN A 509 -9.73 7.68 -24.68
CA ASN A 509 -9.88 6.38 -25.32
C ASN A 509 -9.14 5.30 -24.51
N LEU A 510 -9.55 4.04 -24.66
CA LEU A 510 -8.90 2.89 -24.02
C LEU A 510 -8.63 1.79 -25.05
N PRO A 511 -7.42 1.26 -25.15
CA PRO A 511 -6.23 1.59 -24.36
C PRO A 511 -5.84 3.05 -24.45
N PRO A 512 -5.24 3.64 -23.39
CA PRO A 512 -4.88 5.06 -23.41
C PRO A 512 -3.73 5.31 -24.39
N GLU A 513 -3.74 6.47 -25.03
CA GLU A 513 -2.62 6.88 -25.86
C GLU A 513 -1.41 7.24 -24.98
N PRO A 514 -0.20 6.73 -25.31
CA PRO A 514 1.00 7.03 -24.56
C PRO A 514 1.37 8.52 -24.70
N GLY A 515 1.85 9.08 -23.60
CA GLY A 515 2.36 10.45 -23.55
C GLY A 515 3.79 10.50 -23.02
N ARG A 516 4.33 11.72 -22.87
CA ARG A 516 5.66 11.90 -22.28
C ARG A 516 5.68 11.40 -20.83
N ALA A 517 6.73 10.68 -20.46
CA ALA A 517 6.95 10.24 -19.07
C ALA A 517 7.08 11.45 -18.12
N TYR A 518 6.69 11.25 -16.87
CA TYR A 518 7.03 12.15 -15.77
C TYR A 518 8.50 12.03 -15.41
N GLY A 519 9.09 13.05 -14.81
CA GLY A 519 10.44 13.03 -14.28
C GLY A 519 10.53 12.17 -13.04
N SER A 520 11.07 10.96 -13.18
CA SER A 520 11.26 10.04 -12.07
C SER A 520 12.70 10.14 -11.58
N LEU A 521 12.87 10.37 -10.27
CA LEU A 521 14.18 10.45 -9.63
C LEU A 521 14.27 9.41 -8.50
N VAL A 522 15.50 8.98 -8.21
CA VAL A 522 15.85 8.07 -7.12
C VAL A 522 16.91 8.72 -6.22
N SER A 523 17.15 8.16 -5.04
CA SER A 523 18.27 8.62 -4.21
C SER A 523 19.61 8.29 -4.87
N ALA A 524 20.56 9.22 -4.81
CA ALA A 524 21.97 8.91 -5.03
C ALA A 524 22.43 7.87 -4.00
N VAL A 525 23.47 7.10 -4.34
CA VAL A 525 24.02 6.03 -3.51
C VAL A 525 25.49 6.26 -3.20
N ASP A 526 25.96 5.67 -2.10
CA ASP A 526 27.37 5.62 -1.72
C ASP A 526 28.15 4.56 -2.53
N GLU A 527 29.42 4.36 -2.18
CA GLU A 527 30.31 3.38 -2.83
C GLU A 527 29.89 1.92 -2.60
N ASP A 528 29.04 1.65 -1.61
CA ASP A 528 28.46 0.34 -1.32
C ASP A 528 27.11 0.11 -2.02
N GLY A 529 26.56 1.13 -2.70
CA GLY A 529 25.26 1.11 -3.32
C GLY A 529 24.09 1.37 -2.37
N ASN A 530 24.36 1.84 -1.14
CA ASN A 530 23.31 2.24 -0.20
C ASN A 530 22.92 3.71 -0.40
N GLU A 531 21.65 4.04 -0.18
CA GLU A 531 21.10 5.37 -0.44
C GLU A 531 21.67 6.43 0.51
N LEU A 532 22.04 7.58 -0.03
CA LEU A 532 22.57 8.72 0.71
C LEU A 532 21.50 9.59 1.35
N ALA A 533 20.30 9.63 0.76
CA ALA A 533 19.21 10.46 1.22
C ALA A 533 18.14 9.66 1.97
N GLY A 534 17.37 10.34 2.80
CA GLY A 534 16.28 9.73 3.57
C GLY A 534 16.67 9.36 4.99
N ILE A 535 15.83 8.56 5.63
CA ILE A 535 16.02 8.05 6.99
C ILE A 535 16.51 6.61 6.87
N ALA A 536 17.79 6.39 7.14
CA ALA A 536 18.41 5.08 7.17
C ALA A 536 18.24 4.44 8.55
N LEU A 537 17.54 3.30 8.62
CA LEU A 537 17.54 2.50 9.84
C LEU A 537 18.95 2.02 10.20
N PRO A 538 19.22 1.67 11.46
CA PRO A 538 20.57 1.31 11.89
C PRO A 538 21.25 0.21 11.06
N GLU A 539 20.50 -0.79 10.60
CA GLU A 539 20.99 -1.86 9.74
C GLU A 539 21.32 -1.42 8.30
N VAL A 540 20.85 -0.25 7.88
CA VAL A 540 21.20 0.39 6.61
C VAL A 540 22.33 1.39 6.80
N ALA A 541 22.34 2.13 7.91
CA ALA A 541 23.38 3.10 8.23
C ALA A 541 24.73 2.44 8.64
N VAL A 542 24.66 1.23 9.19
CA VAL A 542 25.81 0.38 9.57
C VAL A 542 25.65 -0.96 8.83
N PRO A 543 25.93 -1.00 7.52
CA PRO A 543 25.44 -2.07 6.66
C PRO A 543 26.30 -3.35 6.71
N LEU A 544 25.63 -4.49 6.54
CA LEU A 544 26.22 -5.80 6.21
C LEU A 544 25.90 -6.23 4.77
N ALA A 545 25.18 -5.37 4.04
CA ALA A 545 24.71 -5.62 2.69
C ALA A 545 24.44 -4.30 1.97
N THR A 546 24.34 -4.33 0.66
CA THR A 546 23.68 -3.30 -0.11
C THR A 546 22.17 -3.53 -0.03
N HIS A 547 21.40 -2.50 0.34
CA HIS A 547 19.96 -2.52 0.44
C HIS A 547 19.36 -1.63 -0.65
N THR A 548 18.46 -2.19 -1.48
CA THR A 548 17.87 -1.45 -2.61
C THR A 548 16.34 -1.47 -2.57
N GLY A 549 15.71 -0.50 -3.23
CA GLY A 549 14.26 -0.47 -3.46
C GLY A 549 13.81 -1.25 -4.70
N TRP A 550 14.67 -2.00 -5.35
CA TRP A 550 14.37 -2.72 -6.58
C TRP A 550 14.89 -4.16 -6.54
N ASN A 551 14.24 -5.03 -7.32
CA ASN A 551 14.67 -6.39 -7.62
C ASN A 551 14.11 -6.79 -8.98
N LEU A 552 14.76 -7.73 -9.66
CA LEU A 552 14.30 -8.25 -10.94
C LEU A 552 13.55 -9.56 -10.77
N ARG A 553 12.66 -9.84 -11.71
CA ARG A 553 11.90 -11.09 -11.74
C ARG A 553 12.84 -12.27 -12.02
N HIS A 554 12.66 -13.35 -11.26
CA HIS A 554 13.44 -14.57 -11.44
C HIS A 554 13.08 -15.28 -12.76
N PRO A 555 14.01 -16.00 -13.42
CA PRO A 555 13.73 -16.77 -14.64
C PRO A 555 12.57 -17.76 -14.50
N ASP A 556 12.35 -18.33 -13.33
CA ASP A 556 11.24 -19.27 -13.07
C ASP A 556 9.85 -18.65 -13.29
N ILE A 557 9.71 -17.33 -13.10
CA ILE A 557 8.45 -16.61 -13.30
C ILE A 557 8.44 -15.76 -14.58
N GLY A 558 9.50 -15.82 -15.37
CA GLY A 558 9.64 -15.07 -16.63
C GLY A 558 9.75 -13.55 -16.46
N GLY A 559 10.00 -12.85 -17.56
CA GLY A 559 10.18 -11.39 -17.56
C GLY A 559 11.43 -10.93 -16.81
N THR A 560 12.57 -11.59 -17.02
CA THR A 560 13.82 -11.44 -16.26
C THR A 560 14.46 -10.06 -16.29
N GLU A 561 14.07 -9.23 -17.26
CA GLU A 561 14.52 -7.84 -17.41
C GLU A 561 13.55 -6.84 -16.76
N GLN A 562 12.43 -7.33 -16.22
CA GLN A 562 11.39 -6.50 -15.62
C GLN A 562 11.59 -6.41 -14.10
N LEU A 563 11.23 -5.26 -13.54
CA LEU A 563 11.12 -5.11 -12.09
C LEU A 563 10.13 -6.12 -11.51
N LEU A 564 10.51 -6.77 -10.41
CA LEU A 564 9.57 -7.43 -9.53
C LEU A 564 8.90 -6.35 -8.67
N LEU A 565 7.67 -6.03 -9.00
CA LEU A 565 6.93 -4.95 -8.35
C LEU A 565 6.93 -5.13 -6.84
N PHE A 566 7.26 -4.06 -6.12
CA PHE A 566 7.31 -3.98 -4.65
C PHE A 566 8.50 -4.66 -3.96
N ALA A 567 9.34 -5.41 -4.65
CA ALA A 567 10.49 -6.07 -4.08
C ALA A 567 11.73 -5.17 -4.11
N GLY A 568 12.42 -5.09 -2.97
CA GLY A 568 13.80 -4.61 -2.88
C GLY A 568 14.79 -5.77 -2.88
N SER A 569 16.08 -5.45 -2.83
CA SER A 569 17.15 -6.43 -2.69
C SER A 569 17.97 -6.20 -1.43
N MET A 570 18.40 -7.30 -0.83
CA MET A 570 19.53 -7.35 0.08
C MET A 570 20.66 -8.11 -0.63
N ILE A 571 21.77 -7.43 -0.95
CA ILE A 571 22.94 -8.01 -1.61
C ILE A 571 24.06 -8.05 -0.58
N PRO A 572 24.31 -9.19 0.09
CA PRO A 572 25.28 -9.29 1.18
C PRO A 572 26.69 -8.84 0.77
N PHE A 573 27.44 -8.25 1.68
CA PHE A 573 28.86 -8.05 1.51
C PHE A 573 29.58 -9.40 1.59
N PRO A 574 30.75 -9.56 0.92
CA PRO A 574 31.62 -10.69 1.16
C PRO A 574 31.95 -10.81 2.67
N ARG A 575 32.04 -12.03 3.19
CA ARG A 575 32.37 -12.24 4.61
C ARG A 575 33.81 -11.85 4.90
N THR A 576 34.74 -12.27 4.01
CA THR A 576 36.17 -12.12 4.16
C THR A 576 36.78 -11.35 2.98
N TRP A 577 37.94 -10.75 3.17
CA TRP A 577 38.71 -10.11 2.10
C TRP A 577 39.03 -11.11 0.97
N ARG A 578 39.23 -12.40 1.30
CA ARG A 578 39.49 -13.45 0.30
C ARG A 578 38.28 -13.71 -0.59
N GLU A 579 37.10 -13.75 -0.01
CA GLU A 579 35.86 -13.85 -0.78
C GLU A 579 35.67 -12.61 -1.67
N ARG A 580 35.95 -11.42 -1.15
CA ARG A 580 35.89 -10.16 -1.89
C ARG A 580 36.82 -10.16 -3.11
N GLU A 581 38.09 -10.49 -2.90
CA GLU A 581 39.09 -10.56 -3.98
C GLU A 581 38.68 -11.62 -5.03
N ALA A 582 38.26 -12.80 -4.59
CA ALA A 582 37.87 -13.89 -5.49
C ALA A 582 36.65 -13.54 -6.34
N ALA A 583 35.72 -12.75 -5.80
CA ALA A 583 34.50 -12.30 -6.52
C ALA A 583 34.75 -11.02 -7.35
N GLY A 584 35.88 -10.32 -7.14
CA GLY A 584 36.11 -8.99 -7.70
C GLY A 584 35.09 -7.94 -7.20
N ASP A 585 34.59 -8.10 -5.96
CA ASP A 585 33.61 -7.18 -5.37
C ASP A 585 34.30 -5.88 -4.96
N PRO A 586 33.84 -4.72 -5.43
CA PRO A 586 34.43 -3.44 -5.06
C PRO A 586 34.13 -3.03 -3.61
N ARG A 587 33.11 -3.63 -2.99
CA ARG A 587 32.69 -3.30 -1.62
C ARG A 587 33.58 -4.03 -0.61
N LEU A 588 33.92 -3.36 0.49
CA LEU A 588 34.69 -3.99 1.57
C LEU A 588 33.89 -5.16 2.18
N SER A 589 34.60 -6.22 2.56
CA SER A 589 34.02 -7.37 3.26
C SER A 589 33.60 -7.02 4.69
N ILE A 590 32.80 -7.89 5.31
CA ILE A 590 32.36 -7.72 6.70
C ILE A 590 33.56 -7.67 7.65
N GLU A 591 34.58 -8.54 7.46
CA GLU A 591 35.80 -8.55 8.31
C GLU A 591 36.68 -7.31 8.14
N GLU A 592 36.66 -6.68 6.96
CA GLU A 592 37.43 -5.43 6.74
C GLU A 592 36.72 -4.23 7.39
N ARG A 593 35.40 -4.30 7.60
CA ARG A 593 34.58 -3.22 8.17
C ARG A 593 34.48 -3.26 9.68
N TYR A 594 34.39 -4.45 10.23
CA TYR A 594 34.11 -4.66 11.65
C TYR A 594 35.06 -5.70 12.24
N ARG A 595 35.76 -5.31 13.32
CA ARG A 595 36.69 -6.20 14.00
C ARG A 595 36.02 -7.35 14.74
N SER A 596 34.76 -7.14 15.16
CA SER A 596 33.96 -8.14 15.85
C SER A 596 32.48 -7.84 15.77
N ARG A 597 31.65 -8.84 16.14
CA ARG A 597 30.21 -8.69 16.30
C ARG A 597 29.85 -7.62 17.32
N GLU A 598 30.58 -7.54 18.42
CA GLU A 598 30.35 -6.56 19.50
C GLU A 598 30.60 -5.13 18.99
N GLU A 599 31.66 -4.91 18.24
CA GLU A 599 31.92 -3.60 17.61
C GLU A 599 30.81 -3.21 16.65
N TYR A 600 30.38 -4.14 15.78
CA TYR A 600 29.27 -3.91 14.88
C TYR A 600 27.99 -3.51 15.64
N LEU A 601 27.60 -4.27 16.66
CA LEU A 601 26.40 -3.99 17.45
C LEU A 601 26.50 -2.69 18.25
N ALA A 602 27.72 -2.31 18.69
CA ALA A 602 27.94 -1.01 19.32
C ALA A 602 27.69 0.15 18.35
N ARG A 603 28.17 0.05 17.09
CA ARG A 603 27.90 1.04 16.04
C ARG A 603 26.40 1.10 15.68
N VAL A 604 25.74 -0.05 15.56
CA VAL A 604 24.29 -0.13 15.33
C VAL A 604 23.51 0.57 16.46
N ARG A 605 23.85 0.31 17.71
CA ARG A 605 23.25 0.96 18.87
C ARG A 605 23.45 2.48 18.81
N GLN A 606 24.65 2.94 18.50
CA GLN A 606 24.94 4.37 18.35
C GLN A 606 24.06 5.02 17.27
N ALA A 607 23.92 4.37 16.11
CA ALA A 607 23.04 4.84 15.03
C ALA A 607 21.56 4.87 15.46
N ALA A 608 21.09 3.84 16.18
CA ALA A 608 19.71 3.79 16.70
C ALA A 608 19.44 4.92 17.72
N VAL A 609 20.38 5.15 18.64
CA VAL A 609 20.27 6.25 19.64
C VAL A 609 20.26 7.61 18.96
N ALA A 610 21.09 7.82 17.93
CA ALA A 610 21.09 9.06 17.16
C ALA A 610 19.74 9.32 16.49
N LEU A 611 19.15 8.31 15.83
CA LEU A 611 17.80 8.43 15.23
C LEU A 611 16.73 8.71 16.29
N ALA A 612 16.85 8.14 17.50
CA ALA A 612 15.91 8.39 18.58
C ALA A 612 16.03 9.83 19.10
N GLN A 613 17.25 10.35 19.26
CA GLN A 613 17.50 11.74 19.64
C GLN A 613 16.99 12.73 18.60
N GLU A 614 17.09 12.39 17.31
CA GLU A 614 16.53 13.18 16.22
C GLU A 614 14.99 13.06 16.10
N GLY A 615 14.36 12.12 16.81
CA GLY A 615 12.91 11.89 16.84
C GLY A 615 12.35 11.04 15.68
N TYR A 616 13.20 10.40 14.86
CA TYR A 616 12.77 9.49 13.80
C TYR A 616 12.57 8.04 14.26
N LEU A 617 13.10 7.69 15.42
CA LEU A 617 12.92 6.40 16.08
C LEU A 617 12.44 6.65 17.52
N LEU A 618 11.74 5.67 18.11
CA LEU A 618 11.40 5.72 19.53
C LEU A 618 12.54 5.11 20.36
N GLU A 619 12.78 5.65 21.56
CA GLU A 619 13.79 5.09 22.48
C GLU A 619 13.55 3.61 22.78
N GLU A 620 12.27 3.22 22.94
CA GLU A 620 11.85 1.83 23.18
C GLU A 620 12.15 0.90 22.01
N ASP A 621 12.35 1.41 20.79
CA ASP A 621 12.66 0.63 19.59
C ASP A 621 14.17 0.51 19.31
N VAL A 622 15.04 1.12 20.11
CA VAL A 622 16.51 1.01 20.01
C VAL A 622 16.95 -0.45 20.16
N GLU A 623 16.48 -1.13 21.21
CA GLU A 623 16.84 -2.54 21.46
C GLU A 623 16.29 -3.49 20.41
N LEU A 624 15.12 -3.21 19.82
CA LEU A 624 14.59 -3.97 18.69
C LEU A 624 15.53 -3.86 17.48
N SER A 625 16.09 -2.69 17.24
CA SER A 625 17.05 -2.46 16.15
C SER A 625 18.35 -3.25 16.37
N VAL A 626 18.89 -3.23 17.57
CA VAL A 626 20.11 -3.99 17.93
C VAL A 626 19.87 -5.50 17.84
N THR A 627 18.70 -5.96 18.32
CA THR A 627 18.32 -7.38 18.25
C THR A 627 18.19 -7.86 16.80
N PHE A 628 17.58 -7.07 15.94
CA PHE A 628 17.47 -7.40 14.52
C PHE A 628 18.87 -7.45 13.85
N ALA A 629 19.71 -6.47 14.10
CA ALA A 629 21.06 -6.41 13.55
C ALA A 629 21.91 -7.60 14.03
N ALA A 630 21.75 -8.03 15.28
CA ALA A 630 22.43 -9.23 15.80
C ALA A 630 22.03 -10.49 15.01
N ARG A 631 20.72 -10.68 14.77
CA ARG A 631 20.23 -11.79 13.96
C ARG A 631 20.73 -11.74 12.52
N LEU A 632 20.79 -10.53 11.94
CA LEU A 632 21.31 -10.33 10.57
C LEU A 632 22.81 -10.65 10.50
N TRP A 633 23.60 -10.21 11.47
CA TRP A 633 25.01 -10.57 11.58
C TRP A 633 25.19 -12.08 11.65
N ASP A 634 24.52 -12.75 12.60
CA ASP A 634 24.63 -14.18 12.80
C ASP A 634 24.26 -14.96 11.52
N HIS A 635 23.20 -14.51 10.80
CA HIS A 635 22.80 -15.13 9.53
C HIS A 635 23.83 -14.92 8.41
N LEU A 636 24.38 -13.72 8.24
CA LEU A 636 25.27 -13.39 7.12
C LEU A 636 26.71 -13.86 7.31
N THR A 637 27.14 -14.06 8.57
CA THR A 637 28.48 -14.56 8.89
C THR A 637 28.56 -16.07 9.08
N ASP A 638 27.41 -16.76 9.22
CA ASP A 638 27.37 -18.22 9.30
C ASP A 638 27.78 -18.86 7.96
N PRO A 639 28.86 -19.69 7.93
CA PRO A 639 29.29 -20.36 6.70
C PRO A 639 28.26 -21.34 6.14
N SER A 640 27.33 -21.86 6.99
CA SER A 640 26.29 -22.81 6.59
C SER A 640 25.04 -22.14 6.04
N SER A 641 24.88 -20.82 6.21
CA SER A 641 23.74 -20.11 5.65
C SER A 641 23.81 -20.12 4.13
N THR A 642 22.75 -20.58 3.47
CA THR A 642 22.58 -20.42 2.02
C THR A 642 22.36 -18.94 1.69
N ARG A 643 23.22 -18.40 0.86
CA ARG A 643 23.15 -17.01 0.36
C ARG A 643 22.38 -16.94 -0.95
#